data_e63ac892339ba3f2c73b4cd72674c60f
#
_entry.id   e63ac892339ba3f2c73b4cd72674c60f
#
_cell.length_a   1.000
_cell.length_b   1.000
_cell.length_c   1.000
_cell.angle_alpha   90.00
_cell.angle_beta   90.00
_cell.angle_gamma   90.00
#
_symmetry.space_group_name_H-M   'P 1'
#
loop_
_entity.id
_entity.type
_entity.pdbx_description
1 polymer ?
#
loop_
_entity_poly.entity_id
_entity_poly.type
_entity_poly.pdbx_seq_one_letter_code
_entity_poly.pdbx_strand_id
1 'polypeptide(L)'
;MGINFASDNTEKMLKQILTAGAALCLLSSCDDKMNPFLTDSTLPYGAPQFDKIKTEHYLPAFEQAIIEAKAEIDAIVNNPDAPTFENTIVALDEAGSRLNDVASVFYNLMEADTNDEMQEVAEKVSPMMTEYSMYVSLSEPLFARVKDVHENPGTLEPDQARLLEKTWKSFVRGGANLSAEDKETYSKLNEQLSLLTLQYSKNLLAATNAFTMNLAEEADLEGLPDFVREAAVETAKSKNLEGWVFDLSAPSYGAFMKYSSRRDLRQRMWMAYNTRATEGENSNLDLCRQIAGLRLQIANILGYETYADYALEERMAKNPQTVNEFIQKLLDPSLPAARKDVAALYEYARSAGFEDSEIQPWDFSYWSEKLKDARYSINDEQLKPYFRLENCIDAAFGLAGQLYGLTFEELRDIPVYHPDVKVYDVKDADGTHKALFYADFFPRSSKRGGAWMTEFRGQSIVNGVEKRPFISLVTNFTKPAAGKPSLLTHDELTTLLHEFGHSLHGILAEGRYASLTGTNVSRDFVELPSQIMENWAFEPEFLDTFARHFETGEALPDTLVRKIVEAKNYNAAYAQVRQLQFGILDMAWHTLRSVPELGAIAFEKEALKGTNVIPSIPTACVSTSFSHIFSGGYSAGYYSYKWSEVLEADAFSLFKEKGIFSAEVARSFRGNILSKGCTEDEAILYRRFRGHDPQPEALLEKLGIIAQK
;
A
#
# COMPACT_ATOMS: atom_id res chain seq x y z
N MET A 1 16.27 -50.87 35.07
CA MET A 1 16.41 -51.62 33.79
C MET A 1 15.31 -51.19 32.87
N GLY A 2 15.70 -50.56 31.84
CA GLY A 2 15.08 -50.53 30.55
C GLY A 2 13.94 -49.54 30.32
N ILE A 3 14.21 -48.44 29.66
CA ILE A 3 13.32 -47.83 28.67
C ILE A 3 14.25 -47.02 27.74
N ASN A 4 14.54 -47.53 26.56
CA ASN A 4 15.12 -46.78 25.44
C ASN A 4 14.79 -47.58 24.15
N PHE A 5 13.61 -47.38 23.59
CA PHE A 5 13.26 -47.94 22.27
C PHE A 5 12.32 -47.06 21.43
N ALA A 6 12.04 -45.82 21.81
CA ALA A 6 11.14 -44.95 21.02
C ALA A 6 11.88 -43.87 20.18
N SER A 7 13.13 -43.51 20.51
CA SER A 7 13.86 -42.45 19.79
C SER A 7 14.57 -42.90 18.51
N ASP A 8 14.83 -44.21 18.39
CA ASP A 8 15.67 -44.74 17.29
C ASP A 8 14.91 -44.97 15.96
N ASN A 9 13.59 -45.07 16.00
CA ASN A 9 12.77 -45.22 14.79
C ASN A 9 12.44 -43.92 14.08
N THR A 10 12.26 -42.85 14.85
CA THR A 10 11.96 -41.50 14.30
C THR A 10 13.20 -40.93 13.61
N GLU A 11 14.37 -41.11 14.21
CA GLU A 11 15.65 -40.67 13.60
C GLU A 11 16.02 -41.48 12.36
N LYS A 12 15.67 -42.75 12.30
CA LYS A 12 15.87 -43.60 11.10
C LYS A 12 14.90 -43.27 9.98
N MET A 13 13.64 -42.93 10.30
CA MET A 13 12.64 -42.50 9.30
C MET A 13 12.98 -41.10 8.73
N LEU A 14 13.42 -40.17 9.57
CA LEU A 14 13.91 -38.86 9.11
C LEU A 14 15.16 -38.99 8.23
N LYS A 15 16.11 -39.88 8.60
CA LYS A 15 17.31 -40.16 7.79
C LYS A 15 16.99 -40.88 6.48
N GLN A 16 15.96 -41.70 6.42
CA GLN A 16 15.53 -42.35 5.18
C GLN A 16 14.80 -41.40 4.23
N ILE A 17 14.03 -40.43 4.75
CA ILE A 17 13.40 -39.37 3.94
C ILE A 17 14.46 -38.40 3.41
N LEU A 18 15.46 -38.03 4.23
CA LEU A 18 16.60 -37.23 3.81
C LEU A 18 17.51 -37.95 2.80
N THR A 19 17.65 -39.28 2.87
CA THR A 19 18.45 -40.05 1.89
C THR A 19 17.71 -40.33 0.59
N ALA A 20 16.39 -40.44 0.59
CA ALA A 20 15.60 -40.61 -0.64
C ALA A 20 15.54 -39.28 -1.44
N GLY A 21 15.46 -38.12 -0.77
CA GLY A 21 15.59 -36.81 -1.41
C GLY A 21 16.98 -36.52 -1.98
N ALA A 22 18.04 -37.02 -1.31
CA ALA A 22 19.43 -36.84 -1.76
C ALA A 22 19.84 -37.75 -2.92
N ALA A 23 19.14 -38.86 -3.16
CA ALA A 23 19.47 -39.83 -4.21
C ALA A 23 18.90 -39.46 -5.60
N LEU A 24 17.96 -38.49 -5.69
CA LEU A 24 17.47 -37.96 -6.98
C LEU A 24 18.30 -36.79 -7.50
N CYS A 25 19.23 -36.24 -6.70
CA CYS A 25 20.05 -35.05 -7.04
C CYS A 25 21.47 -35.37 -7.52
N LEU A 26 21.80 -36.62 -7.82
CA LEU A 26 23.16 -36.99 -8.26
C LEU A 26 23.23 -37.44 -9.73
N LEU A 27 22.78 -36.61 -10.66
CA LEU A 27 23.22 -36.64 -12.06
C LEU A 27 22.89 -35.34 -12.78
N SER A 28 23.64 -34.26 -12.51
CA SER A 28 24.08 -33.35 -13.59
C SER A 28 25.02 -32.28 -13.03
N SER A 29 26.22 -32.32 -13.54
CA SER A 29 27.25 -31.31 -13.37
C SER A 29 26.80 -29.95 -13.93
N CYS A 30 26.81 -28.89 -13.10
CA CYS A 30 27.26 -27.55 -13.42
C CYS A 30 26.84 -26.60 -12.29
N ASP A 31 27.79 -25.93 -11.67
CA ASP A 31 27.61 -25.00 -10.56
C ASP A 31 26.81 -23.70 -10.89
N ASP A 32 26.25 -23.61 -12.10
CA ASP A 32 25.52 -22.42 -12.59
C ASP A 32 23.98 -22.59 -12.65
N LYS A 33 23.41 -23.63 -12.06
CA LYS A 33 21.96 -23.96 -12.24
C LYS A 33 21.16 -24.23 -10.96
N MET A 34 21.64 -23.84 -9.78
CA MET A 34 20.78 -23.96 -8.59
C MET A 34 19.87 -22.74 -8.47
N ASN A 35 18.56 -22.97 -8.42
CA ASN A 35 17.57 -21.92 -8.23
C ASN A 35 17.79 -21.23 -6.85
N PRO A 36 18.05 -19.91 -6.81
CA PRO A 36 18.34 -19.19 -5.56
C PRO A 36 17.24 -19.28 -4.51
N PHE A 37 16.00 -19.49 -4.91
CA PHE A 37 14.86 -19.65 -4.00
C PHE A 37 14.80 -21.01 -3.30
N LEU A 38 15.51 -22.01 -3.83
CA LEU A 38 15.50 -23.38 -3.30
C LEU A 38 16.72 -23.68 -2.41
N THR A 39 17.53 -22.66 -2.14
CA THR A 39 18.70 -22.74 -1.26
C THR A 39 18.70 -21.61 -0.25
N ASP A 40 19.24 -21.88 0.95
CA ASP A 40 19.37 -20.83 1.96
C ASP A 40 20.36 -19.76 1.48
N SER A 41 19.97 -18.49 1.67
CA SER A 41 20.86 -17.38 1.36
C SER A 41 22.05 -17.34 2.31
N THR A 42 23.24 -17.17 1.75
CA THR A 42 24.50 -17.00 2.51
C THR A 42 24.83 -15.51 2.76
N LEU A 43 24.00 -14.60 2.27
CA LEU A 43 24.16 -13.16 2.50
C LEU A 43 23.87 -12.78 3.96
N PRO A 44 24.40 -11.65 4.42
CA PRO A 44 24.07 -11.13 5.75
C PRO A 44 22.56 -11.13 6.00
N TYR A 45 22.15 -11.55 7.20
CA TYR A 45 20.76 -11.67 7.64
C TYR A 45 19.88 -12.64 6.81
N GLY A 46 20.46 -13.37 5.83
CA GLY A 46 19.69 -14.20 4.89
C GLY A 46 18.97 -13.36 3.83
N ALA A 47 19.54 -12.22 3.44
CA ALA A 47 18.97 -11.33 2.42
C ALA A 47 18.72 -12.04 1.08
N PRO A 48 17.71 -11.63 0.27
CA PRO A 48 17.48 -12.18 -1.06
C PRO A 48 18.69 -12.00 -1.98
N GLN A 49 19.03 -13.03 -2.75
CA GLN A 49 20.17 -13.03 -3.69
C GLN A 49 19.76 -12.40 -5.03
N PHE A 50 19.39 -11.11 -5.04
CA PHE A 50 18.87 -10.44 -6.24
C PHE A 50 19.82 -10.48 -7.43
N ASP A 51 21.13 -10.56 -7.22
CA ASP A 51 22.14 -10.72 -8.26
C ASP A 51 22.08 -12.07 -9.00
N LYS A 52 21.43 -13.08 -8.40
CA LYS A 52 21.29 -14.42 -8.95
C LYS A 52 19.87 -14.75 -9.39
N ILE A 53 18.87 -14.03 -8.85
CA ILE A 53 17.46 -14.24 -9.21
C ILE A 53 17.21 -13.79 -10.64
N LYS A 54 16.56 -14.64 -11.44
CA LYS A 54 16.14 -14.38 -12.81
C LYS A 54 14.68 -14.78 -12.98
N THR A 55 14.00 -14.25 -14.00
CA THR A 55 12.60 -14.56 -14.28
C THR A 55 12.35 -16.08 -14.42
N GLU A 56 13.28 -16.82 -15.05
CA GLU A 56 13.21 -18.27 -15.24
C GLU A 56 13.19 -19.08 -13.93
N HIS A 57 13.60 -18.47 -12.80
CA HIS A 57 13.65 -19.15 -11.50
C HIS A 57 12.30 -19.17 -10.78
N TYR A 58 11.38 -18.23 -11.07
CA TYR A 58 10.14 -18.07 -10.30
C TYR A 58 9.19 -19.26 -10.46
N LEU A 59 8.83 -19.63 -11.69
CA LEU A 59 7.83 -20.70 -11.88
C LEU A 59 8.28 -22.03 -11.26
N PRO A 60 9.52 -22.54 -11.48
CA PRO A 60 9.98 -23.75 -10.80
C PRO A 60 10.06 -23.61 -9.26
N ALA A 61 10.35 -22.40 -8.75
CA ALA A 61 10.37 -22.15 -7.31
C ALA A 61 8.96 -22.20 -6.71
N PHE A 62 7.96 -21.62 -7.36
CA PHE A 62 6.56 -21.74 -6.94
C PHE A 62 6.08 -23.19 -6.96
N GLU A 63 6.35 -23.93 -8.05
CA GLU A 63 5.97 -25.34 -8.16
C GLU A 63 6.53 -26.17 -7.00
N GLN A 64 7.82 -26.04 -6.71
CA GLN A 64 8.47 -26.77 -5.63
C GLN A 64 7.99 -26.32 -4.25
N ALA A 65 7.89 -25.00 -4.02
CA ALA A 65 7.47 -24.44 -2.74
C ALA A 65 6.01 -24.79 -2.40
N ILE A 66 5.11 -24.86 -3.40
CA ILE A 66 3.73 -25.32 -3.21
C ILE A 66 3.70 -26.81 -2.83
N ILE A 67 4.56 -27.65 -3.43
CA ILE A 67 4.66 -29.07 -3.04
C ILE A 67 5.12 -29.20 -1.59
N GLU A 68 6.14 -28.45 -1.19
CA GLU A 68 6.65 -28.43 0.19
C GLU A 68 5.57 -27.94 1.16
N ALA A 69 4.92 -26.81 0.86
CA ALA A 69 3.86 -26.24 1.69
C ALA A 69 2.66 -27.20 1.84
N LYS A 70 2.23 -27.88 0.76
CA LYS A 70 1.19 -28.93 0.84
C LYS A 70 1.62 -30.09 1.75
N ALA A 71 2.90 -30.50 1.69
CA ALA A 71 3.42 -31.57 2.55
C ALA A 71 3.46 -31.16 4.04
N GLU A 72 3.75 -29.91 4.34
CA GLU A 72 3.70 -29.37 5.72
C GLU A 72 2.25 -29.35 6.24
N ILE A 73 1.28 -28.96 5.44
CA ILE A 73 -0.15 -29.04 5.77
C ILE A 73 -0.57 -30.49 6.01
N ASP A 74 -0.15 -31.41 5.13
CA ASP A 74 -0.43 -32.85 5.29
C ASP A 74 0.18 -33.43 6.57
N ALA A 75 1.35 -32.94 6.99
CA ALA A 75 1.97 -33.34 8.25
C ALA A 75 1.15 -32.89 9.47
N ILE A 76 0.57 -31.68 9.42
CA ILE A 76 -0.37 -31.22 10.46
C ILE A 76 -1.61 -32.11 10.50
N VAL A 77 -2.22 -32.34 9.34
CA VAL A 77 -3.45 -33.15 9.22
C VAL A 77 -3.24 -34.58 9.73
N ASN A 78 -2.11 -35.20 9.36
CA ASN A 78 -1.80 -36.60 9.68
C ASN A 78 -1.08 -36.78 11.03
N ASN A 79 -0.94 -35.72 11.83
CA ASN A 79 -0.32 -35.80 13.14
C ASN A 79 -1.18 -36.73 14.05
N PRO A 80 -0.61 -37.83 14.59
CA PRO A 80 -1.37 -38.82 15.38
C PRO A 80 -1.75 -38.29 16.79
N ASP A 81 -1.09 -37.23 17.25
CA ASP A 81 -1.38 -36.64 18.55
C ASP A 81 -2.66 -35.78 18.51
N ALA A 82 -3.34 -35.67 19.65
CA ALA A 82 -4.48 -34.80 19.77
C ALA A 82 -4.13 -33.36 19.37
N PRO A 83 -5.06 -32.63 18.72
CA PRO A 83 -4.83 -31.23 18.35
C PRO A 83 -4.49 -30.37 19.57
N THR A 84 -3.42 -29.58 19.46
CA THR A 84 -3.03 -28.56 20.45
C THR A 84 -2.77 -27.23 19.73
N PHE A 85 -2.66 -26.16 20.52
CA PHE A 85 -2.30 -24.86 19.99
C PHE A 85 -0.96 -24.94 19.20
N GLU A 86 0.05 -25.62 19.76
CA GLU A 86 1.39 -25.72 19.13
C GLU A 86 1.38 -26.61 17.88
N ASN A 87 0.82 -27.83 17.95
CA ASN A 87 0.90 -28.79 16.84
C ASN A 87 -0.13 -28.57 15.73
N THR A 88 -0.98 -27.52 15.87
CA THR A 88 -2.01 -27.21 14.89
C THR A 88 -1.96 -25.74 14.51
N ILE A 89 -2.11 -24.81 15.45
CA ILE A 89 -2.24 -23.38 15.15
C ILE A 89 -0.86 -22.74 14.84
N VAL A 90 0.14 -22.99 15.69
CA VAL A 90 1.51 -22.50 15.44
C VAL A 90 2.10 -23.18 14.21
N ALA A 91 1.94 -24.51 14.10
CA ALA A 91 2.41 -25.27 12.95
C ALA A 91 1.80 -24.74 11.63
N LEU A 92 0.54 -24.27 11.64
CA LEU A 92 -0.12 -23.68 10.48
C LEU A 92 0.39 -22.27 10.17
N ASP A 93 0.66 -21.44 11.19
CA ASP A 93 1.24 -20.08 11.01
C ASP A 93 2.66 -20.15 10.42
N GLU A 94 3.41 -21.22 10.72
CA GLU A 94 4.76 -21.45 10.21
C GLU A 94 4.80 -22.16 8.85
N ALA A 95 3.70 -22.84 8.45
CA ALA A 95 3.64 -23.61 7.20
C ALA A 95 3.73 -22.72 5.96
N GLY A 96 4.42 -23.22 4.92
CA GLY A 96 4.58 -22.49 3.66
C GLY A 96 5.61 -21.36 3.71
N SER A 97 6.53 -21.34 4.68
CA SER A 97 7.53 -20.28 4.83
C SER A 97 8.32 -20.05 3.54
N ARG A 98 8.79 -21.09 2.85
CA ARG A 98 9.48 -20.97 1.55
C ARG A 98 8.55 -20.40 0.46
N LEU A 99 7.30 -20.83 0.41
CA LEU A 99 6.32 -20.29 -0.54
C LEU A 99 6.09 -18.80 -0.30
N ASN A 100 6.01 -18.37 0.95
CA ASN A 100 5.90 -16.97 1.31
C ASN A 100 7.14 -16.17 0.89
N ASP A 101 8.36 -16.70 1.08
CA ASP A 101 9.60 -16.03 0.66
C ASP A 101 9.64 -15.85 -0.87
N VAL A 102 9.28 -16.88 -1.66
CA VAL A 102 9.19 -16.79 -3.14
C VAL A 102 8.12 -15.78 -3.55
N ALA A 103 6.93 -15.89 -2.98
CA ALA A 103 5.79 -15.04 -3.31
C ALA A 103 6.05 -13.57 -2.97
N SER A 104 6.64 -13.30 -1.79
CA SER A 104 6.96 -11.93 -1.38
C SER A 104 7.94 -11.27 -2.34
N VAL A 105 9.01 -11.95 -2.75
CA VAL A 105 9.95 -11.39 -3.74
C VAL A 105 9.27 -11.20 -5.09
N PHE A 106 8.53 -12.22 -5.58
CA PHE A 106 7.88 -12.15 -6.89
C PHE A 106 6.87 -11.02 -6.99
N TYR A 107 5.90 -10.96 -6.07
CA TYR A 107 4.85 -9.95 -6.14
C TYR A 107 5.35 -8.52 -5.85
N ASN A 108 6.37 -8.37 -5.01
CA ASN A 108 7.03 -7.08 -4.85
C ASN A 108 7.67 -6.61 -6.16
N LEU A 109 8.38 -7.48 -6.88
CA LEU A 109 9.01 -7.11 -8.13
C LEU A 109 8.02 -7.00 -9.29
N MET A 110 6.88 -7.69 -9.25
CA MET A 110 5.77 -7.46 -10.20
C MET A 110 5.26 -6.02 -10.16
N GLU A 111 5.33 -5.37 -9.01
CA GLU A 111 4.93 -3.97 -8.83
C GLU A 111 6.10 -2.99 -9.06
N ALA A 112 7.31 -3.36 -8.60
CA ALA A 112 8.46 -2.46 -8.56
C ALA A 112 9.36 -2.55 -9.80
N ASP A 113 9.49 -3.72 -10.43
CA ASP A 113 10.40 -3.92 -11.58
C ASP A 113 9.93 -5.07 -12.49
N THR A 114 8.73 -4.97 -13.03
CA THR A 114 8.11 -5.98 -13.89
C THR A 114 8.63 -5.96 -15.33
N ASN A 115 8.42 -7.05 -16.03
CA ASN A 115 8.61 -7.18 -17.48
C ASN A 115 7.58 -8.16 -18.05
N ASP A 116 7.52 -8.27 -19.39
CA ASP A 116 6.54 -9.13 -20.07
C ASP A 116 6.66 -10.60 -19.66
N GLU A 117 7.89 -11.11 -19.49
CA GLU A 117 8.13 -12.50 -19.05
C GLU A 117 7.64 -12.74 -17.62
N MET A 118 7.83 -11.77 -16.71
CA MET A 118 7.28 -11.86 -15.34
C MET A 118 5.75 -11.84 -15.34
N GLN A 119 5.13 -11.07 -16.21
CA GLN A 119 3.68 -11.05 -16.36
C GLN A 119 3.14 -12.39 -16.88
N GLU A 120 3.84 -13.04 -17.81
CA GLU A 120 3.50 -14.41 -18.25
C GLU A 120 3.65 -15.43 -17.12
N VAL A 121 4.65 -15.27 -16.26
CA VAL A 121 4.81 -16.12 -15.05
C VAL A 121 3.64 -15.86 -14.10
N ALA A 122 3.24 -14.61 -13.87
CA ALA A 122 2.12 -14.26 -12.99
C ALA A 122 0.79 -14.90 -13.46
N GLU A 123 0.53 -14.94 -14.77
CA GLU A 123 -0.65 -15.60 -15.33
C GLU A 123 -0.69 -17.11 -15.01
N LYS A 124 0.47 -17.76 -14.88
CA LYS A 124 0.58 -19.18 -14.53
C LYS A 124 0.52 -19.40 -13.01
N VAL A 125 1.19 -18.55 -12.25
CA VAL A 125 1.31 -18.66 -10.79
C VAL A 125 0.02 -18.30 -10.07
N SER A 126 -0.74 -17.32 -10.57
CA SER A 126 -1.97 -16.87 -9.92
C SER A 126 -3.01 -18.00 -9.69
N PRO A 127 -3.34 -18.85 -10.67
CA PRO A 127 -4.21 -20.02 -10.44
C PRO A 127 -3.61 -21.01 -9.45
N MET A 128 -2.29 -21.25 -9.51
CA MET A 128 -1.61 -22.20 -8.59
C MET A 128 -1.69 -21.73 -7.14
N MET A 129 -1.50 -20.43 -6.88
CA MET A 129 -1.64 -19.83 -5.55
C MET A 129 -3.08 -19.89 -5.06
N THR A 130 -4.04 -19.66 -5.95
CA THR A 130 -5.47 -19.79 -5.63
C THR A 130 -5.81 -21.26 -5.27
N GLU A 131 -5.33 -22.23 -6.05
CA GLU A 131 -5.51 -23.65 -5.75
C GLU A 131 -4.90 -24.03 -4.39
N TYR A 132 -3.67 -23.56 -4.10
CA TYR A 132 -3.04 -23.79 -2.80
C TYR A 132 -3.85 -23.17 -1.65
N SER A 133 -4.32 -21.95 -1.81
CA SER A 133 -5.17 -21.28 -0.82
C SER A 133 -6.45 -22.08 -0.54
N MET A 134 -7.09 -22.61 -1.60
CA MET A 134 -8.28 -23.46 -1.46
C MET A 134 -7.95 -24.83 -0.83
N TYR A 135 -6.79 -25.41 -1.17
CA TYR A 135 -6.30 -26.64 -0.55
C TYR A 135 -6.22 -26.51 0.98
N VAL A 136 -5.73 -25.39 1.48
CA VAL A 136 -5.65 -25.11 2.93
C VAL A 136 -7.04 -24.78 3.50
N SER A 137 -7.71 -23.76 2.97
CA SER A 137 -8.92 -23.20 3.57
C SER A 137 -10.15 -24.14 3.51
N LEU A 138 -10.21 -25.04 2.51
CA LEU A 138 -11.33 -25.97 2.33
C LEU A 138 -11.03 -27.38 2.87
N SER A 139 -9.84 -27.60 3.48
CA SER A 139 -9.44 -28.90 4.03
C SER A 139 -10.28 -29.24 5.28
N GLU A 140 -11.19 -30.21 5.14
CA GLU A 140 -12.02 -30.66 6.26
C GLU A 140 -11.21 -31.28 7.41
N PRO A 141 -10.18 -32.12 7.17
CA PRO A 141 -9.37 -32.67 8.24
C PRO A 141 -8.58 -31.59 9.00
N LEU A 142 -8.02 -30.59 8.29
CA LEU A 142 -7.30 -29.48 8.91
C LEU A 142 -8.25 -28.62 9.73
N PHE A 143 -9.41 -28.27 9.15
CA PHE A 143 -10.43 -27.50 9.85
C PHE A 143 -10.95 -28.23 11.10
N ALA A 144 -11.10 -29.54 11.07
CA ALA A 144 -11.49 -30.33 12.25
C ALA A 144 -10.47 -30.18 13.40
N ARG A 145 -9.16 -30.15 13.09
CA ARG A 145 -8.11 -29.93 14.09
C ARG A 145 -8.17 -28.50 14.64
N VAL A 146 -8.30 -27.48 13.77
CA VAL A 146 -8.44 -26.07 14.19
C VAL A 146 -9.67 -25.89 15.07
N LYS A 147 -10.80 -26.52 14.73
CA LYS A 147 -12.04 -26.50 15.50
C LYS A 147 -11.86 -27.13 16.88
N ASP A 148 -11.20 -28.26 16.98
CA ASP A 148 -10.96 -28.91 18.27
C ASP A 148 -10.13 -28.02 19.20
N VAL A 149 -9.07 -27.38 18.69
CA VAL A 149 -8.28 -26.42 19.47
C VAL A 149 -9.11 -25.20 19.85
N HIS A 150 -9.97 -24.69 18.95
CA HIS A 150 -10.83 -23.55 19.24
C HIS A 150 -11.89 -23.84 20.32
N GLU A 151 -12.47 -25.05 20.31
CA GLU A 151 -13.46 -25.48 21.30
C GLU A 151 -12.80 -25.85 22.65
N ASN A 152 -11.51 -26.28 22.64
CA ASN A 152 -10.76 -26.73 23.79
C ASN A 152 -9.39 -26.00 23.91
N PRO A 153 -9.33 -24.66 23.99
CA PRO A 153 -8.08 -23.90 23.79
C PRO A 153 -7.07 -24.07 24.96
N GLY A 154 -7.48 -24.57 26.11
CA GLY A 154 -6.63 -24.60 27.31
C GLY A 154 -6.39 -23.17 27.85
N THR A 155 -5.22 -22.99 28.46
CA THR A 155 -4.79 -21.65 28.92
C THR A 155 -3.86 -21.05 27.88
N LEU A 156 -4.25 -19.94 27.27
CA LEU A 156 -3.50 -19.22 26.24
C LEU A 156 -3.11 -17.83 26.73
N GLU A 157 -1.93 -17.37 26.31
CA GLU A 157 -1.54 -15.97 26.40
C GLU A 157 -2.38 -15.11 25.43
N PRO A 158 -2.49 -13.78 25.62
CA PRO A 158 -3.35 -12.93 24.81
C PRO A 158 -3.10 -13.02 23.31
N ASP A 159 -1.84 -13.03 22.86
CA ASP A 159 -1.48 -13.16 21.44
C ASP A 159 -1.73 -14.57 20.89
N GLN A 160 -1.60 -15.61 21.71
CA GLN A 160 -1.98 -16.98 21.36
C GLN A 160 -3.50 -17.08 21.14
N ALA A 161 -4.28 -16.51 22.06
CA ALA A 161 -5.74 -16.44 21.91
C ALA A 161 -6.13 -15.67 20.65
N ARG A 162 -5.41 -14.58 20.33
CA ARG A 162 -5.64 -13.80 19.13
C ARG A 162 -5.31 -14.57 17.85
N LEU A 163 -4.18 -15.29 17.81
CA LEU A 163 -3.82 -16.15 16.69
C LEU A 163 -4.88 -17.23 16.45
N LEU A 164 -5.32 -17.91 17.53
CA LEU A 164 -6.37 -18.93 17.42
C LEU A 164 -7.68 -18.34 16.89
N GLU A 165 -8.12 -17.18 17.40
CA GLU A 165 -9.31 -16.47 16.91
C GLU A 165 -9.21 -16.15 15.41
N LYS A 166 -8.09 -15.54 15.01
CA LYS A 166 -7.86 -15.17 13.60
C LYS A 166 -7.79 -16.40 12.69
N THR A 167 -7.10 -17.45 13.11
CA THR A 167 -7.03 -18.70 12.35
C THR A 167 -8.41 -19.33 12.20
N TRP A 168 -9.16 -19.47 13.29
CA TRP A 168 -10.54 -19.98 13.25
C TRP A 168 -11.42 -19.18 12.28
N LYS A 169 -11.44 -17.85 12.41
CA LYS A 169 -12.21 -16.98 11.53
C LYS A 169 -11.78 -17.09 10.08
N SER A 170 -10.48 -17.21 9.82
CA SER A 170 -9.98 -17.35 8.45
C SER A 170 -10.53 -18.60 7.76
N PHE A 171 -10.60 -19.72 8.47
CA PHE A 171 -11.22 -20.96 7.93
C PHE A 171 -12.72 -20.81 7.70
N VAL A 172 -13.45 -20.30 8.69
CA VAL A 172 -14.92 -20.11 8.56
C VAL A 172 -15.24 -19.19 7.39
N ARG A 173 -14.54 -18.07 7.28
CA ARG A 173 -14.68 -17.08 6.21
C ARG A 173 -14.09 -17.54 4.86
N GLY A 174 -13.15 -18.47 4.90
CA GLY A 174 -12.55 -19.14 3.72
C GLY A 174 -13.41 -20.29 3.17
N GLY A 175 -14.59 -20.55 3.76
CA GLY A 175 -15.53 -21.54 3.22
C GLY A 175 -15.38 -22.95 3.81
N ALA A 176 -14.67 -23.13 4.92
CA ALA A 176 -14.48 -24.46 5.55
C ALA A 176 -15.82 -25.18 5.88
N ASN A 177 -16.85 -24.41 6.25
CA ASN A 177 -18.18 -24.88 6.59
C ASN A 177 -19.11 -25.13 5.37
N LEU A 178 -18.66 -24.87 4.15
CA LEU A 178 -19.44 -25.03 2.94
C LEU A 178 -19.69 -26.52 2.63
N SER A 179 -20.81 -26.82 1.94
CA SER A 179 -21.04 -28.13 1.35
C SER A 179 -19.99 -28.45 0.26
N ALA A 180 -19.83 -29.71 -0.11
CA ALA A 180 -18.89 -30.10 -1.15
C ALA A 180 -19.19 -29.41 -2.50
N GLU A 181 -20.48 -29.24 -2.85
CA GLU A 181 -20.92 -28.54 -4.07
C GLU A 181 -20.60 -27.04 -4.00
N ASP A 182 -20.85 -26.40 -2.85
CA ASP A 182 -20.56 -24.97 -2.65
C ASP A 182 -19.04 -24.72 -2.61
N LYS A 183 -18.23 -25.64 -2.05
CA LYS A 183 -16.75 -25.55 -2.09
C LYS A 183 -16.21 -25.56 -3.52
N GLU A 184 -16.74 -26.43 -4.39
CA GLU A 184 -16.33 -26.44 -5.80
C GLU A 184 -16.71 -25.14 -6.50
N THR A 185 -17.94 -24.62 -6.26
CA THR A 185 -18.40 -23.36 -6.82
C THR A 185 -17.55 -22.18 -6.30
N TYR A 186 -17.30 -22.13 -4.99
CA TYR A 186 -16.49 -21.10 -4.34
C TYR A 186 -15.06 -21.06 -4.91
N SER A 187 -14.42 -22.24 -5.12
CA SER A 187 -13.10 -22.34 -5.72
C SER A 187 -13.07 -21.77 -7.14
N LYS A 188 -14.03 -22.13 -7.99
CA LYS A 188 -14.15 -21.60 -9.37
C LYS A 188 -14.35 -20.08 -9.40
N LEU A 189 -15.17 -19.54 -8.50
CA LEU A 189 -15.40 -18.10 -8.43
C LEU A 189 -14.14 -17.33 -8.01
N ASN A 190 -13.37 -17.88 -7.05
CA ASN A 190 -12.11 -17.27 -6.61
C ASN A 190 -11.03 -17.33 -7.71
N GLU A 191 -10.92 -18.43 -8.45
CA GLU A 191 -10.03 -18.56 -9.60
C GLU A 191 -10.37 -17.51 -10.67
N GLN A 192 -11.65 -17.37 -11.02
CA GLN A 192 -12.11 -16.36 -11.99
C GLN A 192 -11.83 -14.94 -11.49
N LEU A 193 -12.10 -14.66 -10.21
CA LEU A 193 -11.85 -13.35 -9.61
C LEU A 193 -10.36 -12.99 -9.68
N SER A 194 -9.49 -13.94 -9.36
CA SER A 194 -8.03 -13.76 -9.42
C SER A 194 -7.56 -13.37 -10.83
N LEU A 195 -8.04 -14.07 -11.86
CA LEU A 195 -7.70 -13.77 -13.26
C LEU A 195 -8.24 -12.42 -13.72
N LEU A 196 -9.48 -12.07 -13.34
CA LEU A 196 -10.07 -10.77 -13.73
C LEU A 196 -9.39 -9.59 -13.05
N THR A 197 -8.96 -9.72 -11.79
CA THR A 197 -8.22 -8.66 -11.08
C THR A 197 -6.84 -8.45 -11.70
N LEU A 198 -6.16 -9.52 -12.12
CA LEU A 198 -4.90 -9.44 -12.86
C LEU A 198 -5.10 -8.75 -14.22
N GLN A 199 -6.14 -9.15 -14.97
CA GLN A 199 -6.47 -8.53 -16.27
C GLN A 199 -6.80 -7.04 -16.12
N TYR A 200 -7.50 -6.67 -15.04
CA TYR A 200 -7.81 -5.28 -14.76
C TYR A 200 -6.54 -4.43 -14.60
N SER A 201 -5.57 -4.91 -13.82
CA SER A 201 -4.29 -4.23 -13.62
C SER A 201 -3.48 -4.11 -14.92
N LYS A 202 -3.41 -5.19 -15.70
CA LYS A 202 -2.73 -5.24 -17.00
C LYS A 202 -3.33 -4.25 -17.98
N ASN A 203 -4.66 -4.19 -18.09
CA ASN A 203 -5.36 -3.23 -18.94
C ASN A 203 -5.08 -1.78 -18.52
N LEU A 204 -5.13 -1.48 -17.23
CA LEU A 204 -4.86 -0.13 -16.75
C LEU A 204 -3.43 0.31 -17.01
N LEU A 205 -2.46 -0.57 -16.81
CA LEU A 205 -1.06 -0.29 -17.10
C LEU A 205 -0.85 -0.02 -18.61
N ALA A 206 -1.41 -0.87 -19.47
CA ALA A 206 -1.35 -0.71 -20.91
C ALA A 206 -2.00 0.60 -21.38
N ALA A 207 -3.20 0.93 -20.89
CA ALA A 207 -3.90 2.17 -21.21
C ALA A 207 -3.15 3.42 -20.71
N THR A 208 -2.46 3.33 -19.59
CA THR A 208 -1.64 4.44 -19.06
C THR A 208 -0.41 4.68 -19.92
N ASN A 209 0.28 3.61 -20.32
CA ASN A 209 1.51 3.69 -21.13
C ASN A 209 1.26 4.03 -22.60
N ALA A 210 0.05 3.77 -23.12
CA ALA A 210 -0.31 4.05 -24.51
C ALA A 210 -0.39 5.55 -24.84
N PHE A 211 -0.65 6.41 -23.84
CA PHE A 211 -0.76 7.84 -24.09
C PHE A 211 0.62 8.53 -24.11
N THR A 212 0.83 9.32 -25.15
CA THR A 212 2.00 10.18 -25.28
C THR A 212 1.58 11.50 -25.94
N MET A 213 1.85 12.61 -25.29
CA MET A 213 1.67 13.95 -25.85
C MET A 213 3.04 14.55 -26.14
N ASN A 214 3.46 14.49 -27.40
CA ASN A 214 4.72 15.08 -27.84
C ASN A 214 4.46 16.51 -28.34
N LEU A 215 5.14 17.49 -27.76
CA LEU A 215 5.08 18.90 -28.12
C LEU A 215 6.39 19.29 -28.84
N ALA A 216 6.29 19.93 -29.98
CA ALA A 216 7.43 20.37 -30.78
C ALA A 216 7.63 21.90 -30.77
N GLU A 217 6.57 22.64 -30.46
CA GLU A 217 6.58 24.10 -30.47
C GLU A 217 6.77 24.68 -29.09
N GLU A 218 7.70 25.62 -28.95
CA GLU A 218 7.96 26.26 -27.61
C GLU A 218 6.75 27.03 -27.09
N ALA A 219 5.88 27.52 -27.97
CA ALA A 219 4.62 28.16 -27.57
C ALA A 219 3.66 27.20 -26.80
N ASP A 220 3.77 25.91 -27.00
CA ASP A 220 2.95 24.91 -26.30
C ASP A 220 3.41 24.68 -24.86
N LEU A 221 4.61 25.19 -24.51
CA LEU A 221 5.21 25.07 -23.17
C LEU A 221 4.89 26.28 -22.29
N GLU A 222 4.04 27.21 -22.75
CA GLU A 222 3.72 28.42 -21.99
C GLU A 222 3.21 28.08 -20.59
N GLY A 223 3.80 28.74 -19.58
CA GLY A 223 3.48 28.55 -18.16
C GLY A 223 4.19 27.38 -17.48
N LEU A 224 4.83 26.47 -18.24
CA LEU A 224 5.56 25.36 -17.66
C LEU A 224 6.91 25.82 -17.08
N PRO A 225 7.20 25.55 -15.81
CA PRO A 225 8.50 25.81 -15.18
C PRO A 225 9.64 25.01 -15.86
N ASP A 226 10.89 25.50 -15.70
CA ASP A 226 12.06 24.85 -16.30
C ASP A 226 12.22 23.40 -15.89
N PHE A 227 12.01 23.08 -14.61
CA PHE A 227 12.11 21.67 -14.15
C PHE A 227 11.11 20.74 -14.82
N VAL A 228 9.92 21.23 -15.20
CA VAL A 228 8.90 20.44 -15.93
C VAL A 228 9.32 20.23 -17.38
N ARG A 229 9.89 21.27 -18.03
CA ARG A 229 10.41 21.21 -19.38
C ARG A 229 11.62 20.25 -19.46
N GLU A 230 12.55 20.35 -18.51
CA GLU A 230 13.72 19.45 -18.41
C GLU A 230 13.29 17.99 -18.29
N ALA A 231 12.32 17.68 -17.41
CA ALA A 231 11.75 16.34 -17.26
C ALA A 231 11.07 15.82 -18.51
N ALA A 232 10.37 16.69 -19.24
CA ALA A 232 9.71 16.33 -20.50
C ALA A 232 10.72 16.02 -21.62
N VAL A 233 11.89 16.69 -21.65
CA VAL A 233 13.01 16.37 -22.55
C VAL A 233 13.59 15.00 -22.24
N GLU A 234 13.81 14.66 -20.97
CA GLU A 234 14.31 13.34 -20.58
C GLU A 234 13.31 12.23 -20.91
N THR A 235 12.01 12.49 -20.73
CA THR A 235 10.94 11.57 -21.17
C THR A 235 10.96 11.38 -22.70
N ALA A 236 11.16 12.44 -23.49
CA ALA A 236 11.29 12.35 -24.94
C ALA A 236 12.49 11.46 -25.32
N LYS A 237 13.66 11.70 -24.72
CA LYS A 237 14.86 10.87 -24.96
C LYS A 237 14.65 9.40 -24.65
N SER A 238 14.01 9.10 -23.53
CA SER A 238 13.72 7.71 -23.14
C SER A 238 12.81 6.97 -24.11
N LYS A 239 11.95 7.73 -24.82
CA LYS A 239 11.04 7.21 -25.86
C LYS A 239 11.60 7.36 -27.28
N ASN A 240 12.86 7.77 -27.44
CA ASN A 240 13.48 8.05 -28.76
C ASN A 240 12.69 9.08 -29.59
N LEU A 241 12.17 10.12 -28.95
CA LEU A 241 11.43 11.23 -29.58
C LEU A 241 12.20 12.54 -29.43
N GLU A 242 11.95 13.49 -30.34
CA GLU A 242 12.42 14.86 -30.19
C GLU A 242 11.35 15.76 -29.57
N GLY A 243 11.75 16.90 -29.01
CA GLY A 243 10.84 17.85 -28.35
C GLY A 243 10.60 17.55 -26.89
N TRP A 244 9.37 17.73 -26.44
CA TRP A 244 8.94 17.59 -25.05
C TRP A 244 7.80 16.59 -24.95
N VAL A 245 8.01 15.52 -24.22
CA VAL A 245 7.01 14.46 -24.07
C VAL A 245 6.39 14.49 -22.69
N PHE A 246 5.06 14.55 -22.67
CA PHE A 246 4.24 14.40 -21.48
C PHE A 246 3.44 13.11 -21.58
N ASP A 247 3.39 12.36 -20.47
CA ASP A 247 2.65 11.11 -20.35
C ASP A 247 1.74 11.13 -19.11
N LEU A 248 1.09 10.01 -18.81
CA LEU A 248 0.15 9.91 -17.71
C LEU A 248 0.79 9.44 -16.38
N SER A 249 2.13 9.47 -16.28
CA SER A 249 2.80 9.31 -14.98
C SER A 249 2.44 10.46 -14.05
N ALA A 250 2.37 10.18 -12.74
CA ALA A 250 1.92 11.18 -11.77
C ALA A 250 2.74 12.49 -11.80
N PRO A 251 4.10 12.47 -11.89
CA PRO A 251 4.88 13.70 -11.98
C PRO A 251 4.60 14.50 -13.26
N SER A 252 4.49 13.81 -14.40
CA SER A 252 4.24 14.45 -15.70
C SER A 252 2.83 15.04 -15.78
N TYR A 253 1.81 14.24 -15.47
CA TYR A 253 0.42 14.66 -15.45
C TYR A 253 0.17 15.79 -14.45
N GLY A 254 0.61 15.61 -13.21
CA GLY A 254 0.37 16.57 -12.13
C GLY A 254 0.99 17.94 -12.41
N ALA A 255 2.26 17.95 -12.84
CA ALA A 255 2.94 19.21 -13.19
C ALA A 255 2.30 19.91 -14.41
N PHE A 256 1.96 19.15 -15.45
CA PHE A 256 1.30 19.73 -16.62
C PHE A 256 -0.04 20.38 -16.27
N MET A 257 -0.86 19.70 -15.47
CA MET A 257 -2.17 20.21 -15.04
C MET A 257 -2.08 21.43 -14.13
N LYS A 258 -1.01 21.55 -13.33
CA LYS A 258 -0.78 22.71 -12.44
C LYS A 258 -0.30 23.94 -13.21
N TYR A 259 0.62 23.78 -14.18
CA TYR A 259 1.41 24.90 -14.68
C TYR A 259 1.12 25.31 -16.12
N SER A 260 0.72 24.39 -17.01
CA SER A 260 0.50 24.73 -18.42
C SER A 260 -0.59 25.79 -18.59
N SER A 261 -0.28 26.92 -19.28
CA SER A 261 -1.26 27.94 -19.65
C SER A 261 -2.20 27.46 -20.77
N ARG A 262 -1.78 26.43 -21.53
CA ARG A 262 -2.53 25.86 -22.65
C ARG A 262 -3.71 25.02 -22.16
N ARG A 263 -4.85 25.69 -22.06
CA ARG A 263 -6.10 25.07 -21.57
C ARG A 263 -6.55 23.89 -22.43
N ASP A 264 -6.41 23.98 -23.73
CA ASP A 264 -6.72 22.91 -24.69
C ASP A 264 -5.86 21.66 -24.46
N LEU A 265 -4.57 21.83 -24.17
CA LEU A 265 -3.65 20.74 -23.85
C LEU A 265 -3.92 20.18 -22.44
N ARG A 266 -4.28 21.01 -21.46
CA ARG A 266 -4.74 20.52 -20.16
C ARG A 266 -6.01 19.68 -20.30
N GLN A 267 -6.98 20.11 -21.11
CA GLN A 267 -8.18 19.33 -21.40
C GLN A 267 -7.83 17.97 -22.04
N ARG A 268 -6.95 17.96 -23.04
CA ARG A 268 -6.48 16.73 -23.68
C ARG A 268 -5.82 15.78 -22.67
N MET A 269 -4.95 16.30 -21.83
CA MET A 269 -4.23 15.56 -20.79
C MET A 269 -5.20 15.00 -19.73
N TRP A 270 -6.13 15.85 -19.25
CA TRP A 270 -7.15 15.47 -18.28
C TRP A 270 -8.07 14.38 -18.81
N MET A 271 -8.54 14.54 -20.07
CA MET A 271 -9.38 13.54 -20.72
C MET A 271 -8.65 12.21 -20.83
N ALA A 272 -7.42 12.21 -21.34
CA ALA A 272 -6.62 10.99 -21.44
C ALA A 272 -6.43 10.27 -20.10
N TYR A 273 -6.22 11.02 -19.00
CA TYR A 273 -6.04 10.44 -17.67
C TYR A 273 -7.34 9.88 -17.10
N ASN A 274 -8.46 10.58 -17.24
CA ASN A 274 -9.72 10.22 -16.59
C ASN A 274 -10.62 9.31 -17.44
N THR A 275 -10.21 8.99 -18.67
CA THR A 275 -10.84 7.99 -19.54
C THR A 275 -9.94 6.76 -19.77
N ARG A 276 -8.91 6.55 -18.93
CA ARG A 276 -8.06 5.37 -19.04
C ARG A 276 -8.87 4.10 -18.90
N ALA A 277 -8.58 3.12 -19.72
CA ALA A 277 -9.27 1.83 -19.74
C ALA A 277 -10.80 1.92 -19.86
N THR A 278 -11.33 2.95 -20.55
CA THR A 278 -12.76 3.05 -20.89
C THR A 278 -13.07 2.56 -22.30
N GLU A 279 -12.07 2.35 -23.15
CA GLU A 279 -12.25 2.02 -24.57
C GLU A 279 -11.27 0.93 -25.04
N GLY A 280 -11.58 0.32 -26.20
CA GLY A 280 -10.71 -0.62 -26.90
C GLY A 280 -10.52 -1.95 -26.15
N GLU A 281 -9.46 -2.66 -26.53
CA GLU A 281 -9.12 -3.98 -25.99
C GLU A 281 -8.70 -3.95 -24.51
N ASN A 282 -8.21 -2.82 -24.03
CA ASN A 282 -7.80 -2.60 -22.64
C ASN A 282 -8.91 -1.99 -21.80
N SER A 283 -10.19 -2.14 -22.19
CA SER A 283 -11.31 -1.58 -21.40
C SER A 283 -11.58 -2.37 -20.14
N ASN A 284 -11.72 -1.66 -19.02
CA ASN A 284 -12.11 -2.21 -17.71
C ASN A 284 -13.60 -2.00 -17.39
N LEU A 285 -14.39 -1.38 -18.29
CA LEU A 285 -15.79 -1.05 -17.99
C LEU A 285 -16.64 -2.27 -17.60
N ASP A 286 -16.50 -3.36 -18.32
CA ASP A 286 -17.23 -4.58 -18.02
C ASP A 286 -16.57 -5.40 -16.91
N LEU A 287 -15.22 -5.34 -16.81
CA LEU A 287 -14.47 -5.98 -15.73
C LEU A 287 -14.89 -5.46 -14.34
N CYS A 288 -15.16 -4.16 -14.17
CA CYS A 288 -15.67 -3.63 -12.91
C CYS A 288 -16.96 -4.35 -12.47
N ARG A 289 -17.90 -4.55 -13.39
CA ARG A 289 -19.17 -5.25 -13.12
C ARG A 289 -18.94 -6.73 -12.84
N GLN A 290 -18.08 -7.40 -13.61
CA GLN A 290 -17.77 -8.82 -13.43
C GLN A 290 -17.10 -9.06 -12.08
N ILE A 291 -16.08 -8.26 -11.71
CA ILE A 291 -15.38 -8.37 -10.44
C ILE A 291 -16.35 -8.14 -9.26
N ALA A 292 -17.16 -7.08 -9.30
CA ALA A 292 -18.14 -6.82 -8.25
C ALA A 292 -19.19 -7.94 -8.17
N GLY A 293 -19.63 -8.49 -9.31
CA GLY A 293 -20.55 -9.61 -9.38
C GLY A 293 -19.98 -10.91 -8.81
N LEU A 294 -18.72 -11.25 -9.09
CA LEU A 294 -18.05 -12.40 -8.50
C LEU A 294 -17.88 -12.26 -6.99
N ARG A 295 -17.48 -11.06 -6.52
CA ARG A 295 -17.39 -10.78 -5.08
C ARG A 295 -18.72 -10.94 -4.37
N LEU A 296 -19.81 -10.46 -4.96
CA LEU A 296 -21.16 -10.66 -4.42
C LEU A 296 -21.50 -12.16 -4.34
N GLN A 297 -21.25 -12.94 -5.40
CA GLN A 297 -21.52 -14.38 -5.41
C GLN A 297 -20.69 -15.10 -4.35
N ILE A 298 -19.42 -14.77 -4.20
CA ILE A 298 -18.54 -15.30 -3.16
C ILE A 298 -19.09 -14.99 -1.76
N ALA A 299 -19.49 -13.74 -1.51
CA ALA A 299 -20.08 -13.35 -0.24
C ALA A 299 -21.38 -14.09 0.05
N ASN A 300 -22.26 -14.24 -0.96
CA ASN A 300 -23.54 -14.94 -0.79
C ASN A 300 -23.36 -16.44 -0.48
N ILE A 301 -22.40 -17.13 -1.14
CA ILE A 301 -22.08 -18.52 -0.82
C ILE A 301 -21.60 -18.66 0.64
N LEU A 302 -20.84 -17.68 1.15
CA LEU A 302 -20.37 -17.62 2.53
C LEU A 302 -21.45 -17.19 3.54
N GLY A 303 -22.66 -16.87 3.06
CA GLY A 303 -23.81 -16.49 3.91
C GLY A 303 -23.93 -15.01 4.21
N TYR A 304 -23.12 -14.15 3.58
CA TYR A 304 -23.22 -12.69 3.71
C TYR A 304 -24.17 -12.10 2.65
N GLU A 305 -24.86 -11.04 3.01
CA GLU A 305 -25.82 -10.37 2.13
C GLU A 305 -25.12 -9.60 0.99
N THR A 306 -24.01 -8.93 1.34
CA THR A 306 -23.17 -8.18 0.40
C THR A 306 -21.70 -8.50 0.61
N TYR A 307 -20.87 -8.13 -0.37
CA TYR A 307 -19.40 -8.26 -0.20
C TYR A 307 -18.88 -7.33 0.92
N ALA A 308 -19.48 -6.16 1.10
CA ALA A 308 -19.07 -5.25 2.17
C ALA A 308 -19.36 -5.84 3.57
N ASP A 309 -20.48 -6.59 3.76
CA ASP A 309 -20.74 -7.30 5.03
C ASP A 309 -19.61 -8.30 5.32
N TYR A 310 -19.20 -9.06 4.30
CA TYR A 310 -18.07 -9.98 4.40
C TYR A 310 -16.76 -9.26 4.71
N ALA A 311 -16.40 -8.23 3.95
CA ALA A 311 -15.11 -7.57 4.08
C ALA A 311 -14.95 -6.83 5.42
N LEU A 312 -16.01 -6.17 5.89
CA LEU A 312 -15.98 -5.29 7.06
C LEU A 312 -16.05 -6.04 8.40
N GLU A 313 -16.47 -7.28 8.43
CA GLU A 313 -16.50 -8.08 9.67
C GLU A 313 -15.15 -8.08 10.41
N GLU A 314 -14.02 -8.13 9.66
CA GLU A 314 -12.66 -8.13 10.18
C GLU A 314 -11.99 -6.73 10.12
N ARG A 315 -12.76 -5.65 10.18
CA ARG A 315 -12.30 -4.25 10.26
C ARG A 315 -12.72 -3.62 11.58
N MET A 316 -12.13 -2.46 11.92
CA MET A 316 -12.57 -1.69 13.09
C MET A 316 -14.03 -1.21 12.93
N ALA A 317 -14.46 -0.86 11.73
CA ALA A 317 -15.81 -0.40 11.43
C ALA A 317 -16.89 -1.48 11.54
N LYS A 318 -16.55 -2.75 11.40
CA LYS A 318 -17.39 -3.94 11.59
C LYS A 318 -18.53 -4.16 10.58
N ASN A 319 -19.13 -3.13 10.02
CA ASN A 319 -20.28 -3.26 9.10
C ASN A 319 -20.46 -2.06 8.17
N PRO A 320 -21.19 -2.22 7.04
CA PRO A 320 -21.44 -1.16 6.07
C PRO A 320 -22.17 0.07 6.62
N GLN A 321 -23.06 -0.11 7.59
CA GLN A 321 -23.80 1.01 8.18
C GLN A 321 -22.84 1.95 8.91
N THR A 322 -21.94 1.43 9.74
CA THR A 322 -20.91 2.24 10.44
C THR A 322 -20.05 3.05 9.47
N VAL A 323 -19.62 2.42 8.35
CA VAL A 323 -18.85 3.10 7.32
C VAL A 323 -19.63 4.23 6.67
N ASN A 324 -20.89 4.00 6.30
CA ASN A 324 -21.73 5.02 5.67
C ASN A 324 -22.02 6.18 6.62
N GLU A 325 -22.32 5.92 7.89
CA GLU A 325 -22.52 6.95 8.93
C GLU A 325 -21.24 7.76 9.14
N PHE A 326 -20.10 7.11 9.17
CA PHE A 326 -18.79 7.77 9.27
C PHE A 326 -18.50 8.70 8.07
N ILE A 327 -18.68 8.19 6.84
CA ILE A 327 -18.54 8.99 5.61
C ILE A 327 -19.48 10.20 5.64
N GLN A 328 -20.75 10.00 6.00
CA GLN A 328 -21.74 11.07 6.05
C GLN A 328 -21.40 12.14 7.09
N LYS A 329 -20.92 11.74 8.28
CA LYS A 329 -20.46 12.67 9.33
C LYS A 329 -19.34 13.59 8.85
N LEU A 330 -18.43 13.10 8.01
CA LEU A 330 -17.37 13.89 7.42
C LEU A 330 -17.86 14.72 6.22
N LEU A 331 -18.76 14.18 5.41
CA LEU A 331 -19.25 14.81 4.19
C LEU A 331 -20.12 16.04 4.48
N ASP A 332 -21.01 15.95 5.45
CA ASP A 332 -21.98 17.02 5.78
C ASP A 332 -21.34 18.39 6.02
N PRO A 333 -20.28 18.52 6.86
CA PRO A 333 -19.59 19.78 7.02
C PRO A 333 -18.62 20.09 5.87
N SER A 334 -18.05 19.08 5.21
CA SER A 334 -17.02 19.26 4.18
C SER A 334 -17.60 19.74 2.85
N LEU A 335 -18.78 19.26 2.44
CA LEU A 335 -19.35 19.60 1.14
C LEU A 335 -19.71 21.08 0.99
N PRO A 336 -20.33 21.77 1.96
CA PRO A 336 -20.52 23.23 1.91
C PRO A 336 -19.20 24.01 1.92
N ALA A 337 -18.20 23.53 2.66
CA ALA A 337 -16.87 24.15 2.70
C ALA A 337 -16.15 24.00 1.35
N ALA A 338 -16.17 22.81 0.73
CA ALA A 338 -15.61 22.56 -0.59
C ALA A 338 -16.26 23.42 -1.70
N ARG A 339 -17.57 23.66 -1.60
CA ARG A 339 -18.26 24.59 -2.52
C ARG A 339 -17.77 26.04 -2.36
N LYS A 340 -17.39 26.44 -1.14
CA LYS A 340 -16.78 27.76 -0.90
C LYS A 340 -15.36 27.81 -1.48
N ASP A 341 -14.58 26.75 -1.36
CA ASP A 341 -13.25 26.65 -1.97
C ASP A 341 -13.35 26.86 -3.49
N VAL A 342 -14.25 26.14 -4.16
CA VAL A 342 -14.44 26.24 -5.61
C VAL A 342 -15.01 27.60 -6.02
N ALA A 343 -15.92 28.18 -5.24
CA ALA A 343 -16.44 29.53 -5.51
C ALA A 343 -15.33 30.59 -5.43
N ALA A 344 -14.49 30.53 -4.40
CA ALA A 344 -13.35 31.43 -4.26
C ALA A 344 -12.33 31.27 -5.40
N LEU A 345 -12.13 30.01 -5.85
CA LEU A 345 -11.29 29.70 -7.01
C LEU A 345 -11.87 30.33 -8.29
N TYR A 346 -13.16 30.20 -8.52
CA TYR A 346 -13.84 30.77 -9.68
C TYR A 346 -13.79 32.32 -9.67
N GLU A 347 -14.04 32.98 -8.53
CA GLU A 347 -13.91 34.41 -8.39
C GLU A 347 -12.50 34.90 -8.75
N TYR A 348 -11.48 34.24 -8.26
CA TYR A 348 -10.07 34.53 -8.61
C TYR A 348 -9.81 34.35 -10.10
N ALA A 349 -10.20 33.22 -10.67
CA ALA A 349 -10.03 32.94 -12.10
C ALA A 349 -10.71 34.01 -12.96
N ARG A 350 -11.93 34.43 -12.61
CA ARG A 350 -12.67 35.52 -13.29
C ARG A 350 -11.89 36.82 -13.23
N SER A 351 -11.32 37.17 -12.07
CA SER A 351 -10.52 38.40 -11.90
C SER A 351 -9.23 38.37 -12.75
N ALA A 352 -8.74 37.15 -13.07
CA ALA A 352 -7.55 36.93 -13.87
C ALA A 352 -7.85 36.68 -15.36
N GLY A 353 -9.10 36.93 -15.82
CA GLY A 353 -9.48 36.88 -17.23
C GLY A 353 -10.10 35.53 -17.69
N PHE A 354 -10.47 34.65 -16.78
CA PHE A 354 -11.22 33.44 -17.14
C PHE A 354 -12.65 33.79 -17.58
N GLU A 355 -13.05 33.39 -18.77
CA GLU A 355 -14.31 33.84 -19.39
C GLU A 355 -15.46 32.83 -19.26
N ASP A 356 -15.17 31.53 -19.06
CA ASP A 356 -16.20 30.50 -18.95
C ASP A 356 -17.08 30.70 -17.72
N SER A 357 -18.29 30.16 -17.75
CA SER A 357 -19.30 30.31 -16.69
C SER A 357 -18.99 29.47 -15.44
N GLU A 358 -18.12 28.48 -15.53
CA GLU A 358 -17.76 27.59 -14.43
C GLU A 358 -16.37 26.97 -14.63
N ILE A 359 -15.71 26.55 -13.54
CA ILE A 359 -14.45 25.82 -13.54
C ILE A 359 -14.70 24.40 -14.03
N GLN A 360 -14.03 23.99 -15.11
CA GLN A 360 -14.03 22.62 -15.59
C GLN A 360 -12.96 21.77 -14.84
N PRO A 361 -13.07 20.44 -14.81
CA PRO A 361 -12.09 19.60 -14.11
C PRO A 361 -10.62 19.83 -14.55
N TRP A 362 -10.37 20.15 -15.81
CA TRP A 362 -9.03 20.50 -16.34
C TRP A 362 -8.55 21.90 -16.01
N ASP A 363 -9.41 22.73 -15.41
CA ASP A 363 -9.08 24.09 -14.97
C ASP A 363 -8.73 24.14 -13.48
N PHE A 364 -9.24 23.18 -12.69
CA PHE A 364 -9.16 23.22 -11.24
C PHE A 364 -7.71 23.29 -10.73
N SER A 365 -6.84 22.39 -11.15
CA SER A 365 -5.44 22.33 -10.68
C SER A 365 -4.67 23.61 -11.06
N TYR A 366 -4.85 24.10 -12.29
CA TYR A 366 -4.19 25.31 -12.78
C TYR A 366 -4.58 26.57 -11.98
N TRP A 367 -5.88 26.79 -11.84
CA TRP A 367 -6.36 27.98 -11.11
C TRP A 367 -6.11 27.84 -9.60
N SER A 368 -6.14 26.62 -9.08
CA SER A 368 -5.81 26.33 -7.70
C SER A 368 -4.36 26.70 -7.39
N GLU A 369 -3.40 26.32 -8.23
CA GLU A 369 -2.00 26.68 -8.03
C GLU A 369 -1.78 28.20 -8.11
N LYS A 370 -2.41 28.90 -9.08
CA LYS A 370 -2.35 30.35 -9.20
C LYS A 370 -2.97 31.07 -8.01
N LEU A 371 -4.10 30.61 -7.48
CA LEU A 371 -4.72 31.20 -6.30
C LEU A 371 -3.88 30.96 -5.04
N LYS A 372 -3.27 29.76 -4.91
CA LYS A 372 -2.34 29.42 -3.84
C LYS A 372 -1.14 30.39 -3.84
N ASP A 373 -0.52 30.56 -5.01
CA ASP A 373 0.60 31.52 -5.16
C ASP A 373 0.18 32.96 -4.85
N ALA A 374 -0.98 33.41 -5.34
CA ALA A 374 -1.50 34.74 -5.09
C ALA A 374 -1.82 35.00 -3.61
N ARG A 375 -2.32 34.01 -2.87
CA ARG A 375 -2.67 34.13 -1.45
C ARG A 375 -1.48 34.00 -0.51
N TYR A 376 -0.61 33.03 -0.79
CA TYR A 376 0.45 32.63 0.12
C TYR A 376 1.83 32.99 -0.42
N SER A 377 1.95 33.35 -1.71
CA SER A 377 3.22 33.60 -2.42
C SER A 377 4.20 32.42 -2.25
N ILE A 378 3.70 31.21 -2.44
CA ILE A 378 4.45 29.95 -2.29
C ILE A 378 4.13 29.01 -3.44
N ASN A 379 5.16 28.45 -4.03
CA ASN A 379 5.05 27.45 -5.09
C ASN A 379 6.22 26.45 -5.04
N ASP A 380 6.14 25.39 -5.84
CA ASP A 380 7.15 24.34 -5.86
C ASP A 380 8.54 24.84 -6.30
N GLU A 381 8.64 25.82 -7.19
CA GLU A 381 9.94 26.39 -7.62
C GLU A 381 10.71 27.04 -6.47
N GLN A 382 10.00 27.66 -5.53
CA GLN A 382 10.60 28.27 -4.36
C GLN A 382 11.02 27.26 -3.30
N LEU A 383 10.32 26.11 -3.21
CA LEU A 383 10.53 25.11 -2.15
C LEU A 383 11.48 24.01 -2.55
N LYS A 384 11.38 23.48 -3.80
CA LYS A 384 12.20 22.35 -4.29
C LYS A 384 13.71 22.51 -4.02
N PRO A 385 14.33 23.71 -4.15
CA PRO A 385 15.76 23.86 -3.87
C PRO A 385 16.18 23.48 -2.46
N TYR A 386 15.25 23.45 -1.49
CA TYR A 386 15.52 23.12 -0.09
C TYR A 386 15.26 21.67 0.27
N PHE A 387 14.58 20.92 -0.63
CA PHE A 387 14.18 19.54 -0.39
C PHE A 387 14.96 18.55 -1.29
N ARG A 388 16.30 18.58 -1.16
CA ARG A 388 17.13 17.57 -1.80
C ARG A 388 16.82 16.19 -1.22
N LEU A 389 16.59 15.19 -2.09
CA LEU A 389 16.14 13.84 -1.69
C LEU A 389 17.04 13.23 -0.58
N GLU A 390 18.37 13.31 -0.72
CA GLU A 390 19.27 12.76 0.29
C GLU A 390 19.07 13.43 1.66
N ASN A 391 18.88 14.76 1.69
CA ASN A 391 18.63 15.48 2.94
C ASN A 391 17.27 15.10 3.54
N CYS A 392 16.25 14.84 2.70
CA CYS A 392 14.94 14.39 3.15
C CYS A 392 14.99 12.97 3.75
N ILE A 393 15.79 12.07 3.15
CA ILE A 393 16.05 10.73 3.68
C ILE A 393 16.74 10.81 5.05
N ASP A 394 17.83 11.58 5.12
CA ASP A 394 18.59 11.78 6.37
C ASP A 394 17.69 12.38 7.47
N ALA A 395 16.75 13.28 7.09
CA ALA A 395 15.79 13.85 8.01
C ALA A 395 14.77 12.81 8.52
N ALA A 396 14.26 11.94 7.65
CA ALA A 396 13.37 10.86 8.05
C ALA A 396 14.08 9.89 9.00
N PHE A 397 15.33 9.52 8.71
CA PHE A 397 16.16 8.69 9.58
C PHE A 397 16.48 9.39 10.90
N GLY A 398 16.81 10.68 10.87
CA GLY A 398 17.02 11.50 12.06
C GLY A 398 15.79 11.60 12.95
N LEU A 399 14.60 11.74 12.33
CA LEU A 399 13.32 11.75 13.04
C LEU A 399 13.06 10.39 13.73
N ALA A 400 13.27 9.28 13.03
CA ALA A 400 13.17 7.94 13.63
C ALA A 400 14.19 7.72 14.75
N GLY A 401 15.40 8.26 14.59
CA GLY A 401 16.43 8.27 15.64
C GLY A 401 15.97 9.03 16.88
N GLN A 402 15.41 10.22 16.70
CA GLN A 402 14.96 11.06 17.81
C GLN A 402 13.71 10.51 18.52
N LEU A 403 12.73 9.98 17.77
CA LEU A 403 11.50 9.44 18.33
C LEU A 403 11.67 8.03 18.91
N TYR A 404 12.43 7.17 18.21
CA TYR A 404 12.43 5.72 18.47
C TYR A 404 13.81 5.14 18.75
N GLY A 405 14.89 5.93 18.64
CA GLY A 405 16.26 5.49 18.90
C GLY A 405 16.90 4.71 17.76
N LEU A 406 16.31 4.69 16.56
CA LEU A 406 16.79 3.92 15.42
C LEU A 406 18.00 4.60 14.74
N THR A 407 18.90 3.76 14.19
CA THR A 407 19.99 4.20 13.31
C THR A 407 19.94 3.42 12.01
N PHE A 408 20.40 4.04 10.91
CA PHE A 408 20.38 3.49 9.56
C PHE A 408 21.79 3.54 8.97
N GLU A 409 22.31 2.38 8.57
CA GLU A 409 23.66 2.25 7.98
C GLU A 409 23.54 1.69 6.56
N GLU A 410 23.97 2.45 5.53
CA GLU A 410 23.92 1.99 4.14
C GLU A 410 24.84 0.79 3.92
N LEU A 411 24.27 -0.33 3.43
CA LEU A 411 25.00 -1.54 3.04
C LEU A 411 25.18 -1.58 1.53
N ARG A 412 26.41 -1.79 1.06
CA ARG A 412 26.74 -1.84 -0.37
C ARG A 412 27.13 -3.23 -0.87
N ASP A 413 27.20 -4.17 0.03
CA ASP A 413 27.56 -5.57 -0.21
C ASP A 413 26.33 -6.50 -0.29
N ILE A 414 25.12 -5.96 -0.07
CA ILE A 414 23.88 -6.69 -0.30
C ILE A 414 23.38 -6.38 -1.71
N PRO A 415 23.14 -7.41 -2.54
CA PRO A 415 22.60 -7.24 -3.89
C PRO A 415 21.19 -6.62 -3.88
N VAL A 416 20.90 -5.82 -4.89
CA VAL A 416 19.61 -5.15 -5.10
C VAL A 416 19.01 -5.55 -6.44
N TYR A 417 17.68 -5.46 -6.55
CA TYR A 417 16.96 -5.83 -7.78
C TYR A 417 17.08 -4.78 -8.90
N HIS A 418 17.41 -3.53 -8.57
CA HIS A 418 17.63 -2.45 -9.53
C HIS A 418 18.74 -1.51 -9.03
N PRO A 419 19.59 -0.94 -9.92
CA PRO A 419 20.74 -0.08 -9.53
C PRO A 419 20.36 1.18 -8.73
N ASP A 420 19.12 1.67 -8.87
CA ASP A 420 18.62 2.84 -8.13
C ASP A 420 18.23 2.51 -6.67
N VAL A 421 18.16 1.22 -6.30
CA VAL A 421 17.76 0.78 -4.94
C VAL A 421 18.94 0.86 -3.98
N LYS A 422 18.67 1.35 -2.78
CA LYS A 422 19.63 1.36 -1.66
C LYS A 422 19.15 0.43 -0.56
N VAL A 423 20.09 -0.17 0.18
CA VAL A 423 19.81 -1.02 1.33
C VAL A 423 20.45 -0.44 2.57
N TYR A 424 19.72 -0.48 3.67
CA TYR A 424 20.20 -0.01 4.98
C TYR A 424 20.01 -1.12 6.04
N ASP A 425 21.02 -1.28 6.90
CA ASP A 425 20.88 -1.99 8.17
C ASP A 425 20.27 -1.05 9.19
N VAL A 426 19.09 -1.40 9.70
CA VAL A 426 18.41 -0.62 10.74
C VAL A 426 18.68 -1.26 12.09
N LYS A 427 19.20 -0.45 13.02
CA LYS A 427 19.56 -0.89 14.38
C LYS A 427 18.79 -0.11 15.44
N ASP A 428 18.49 -0.78 16.54
CA ASP A 428 17.94 -0.13 17.73
C ASP A 428 19.04 0.67 18.49
N ALA A 429 18.66 1.43 19.50
CA ALA A 429 19.54 2.26 20.29
C ALA A 429 20.69 1.48 20.99
N ASP A 430 20.52 0.18 21.24
CA ASP A 430 21.55 -0.70 21.78
C ASP A 430 22.47 -1.33 20.73
N GLY A 431 22.26 -1.00 19.45
CA GLY A 431 23.01 -1.55 18.31
C GLY A 431 22.49 -2.87 17.77
N THR A 432 21.38 -3.41 18.30
CA THR A 432 20.75 -4.64 17.83
C THR A 432 20.13 -4.43 16.45
N HIS A 433 20.38 -5.35 15.52
CA HIS A 433 19.74 -5.36 14.19
C HIS A 433 18.21 -5.47 14.30
N LYS A 434 17.49 -4.57 13.63
CA LYS A 434 16.01 -4.55 13.60
C LYS A 434 15.44 -4.90 12.25
N ALA A 435 16.06 -4.47 11.15
CA ALA A 435 15.55 -4.73 9.81
C ALA A 435 16.61 -4.51 8.73
N LEU A 436 16.43 -5.15 7.56
CA LEU A 436 16.97 -4.60 6.31
C LEU A 436 15.91 -3.69 5.68
N PHE A 437 16.32 -2.50 5.29
CA PHE A 437 15.44 -1.51 4.68
C PHE A 437 15.90 -1.20 3.26
N TYR A 438 15.07 -1.57 2.27
CA TYR A 438 15.28 -1.32 0.84
C TYR A 438 14.52 -0.06 0.43
N ALA A 439 15.18 0.87 -0.24
CA ALA A 439 14.61 2.15 -0.65
C ALA A 439 14.75 2.35 -2.16
N ASP A 440 13.62 2.47 -2.86
CA ASP A 440 13.49 2.57 -4.31
C ASP A 440 12.69 3.81 -4.69
N PHE A 441 13.36 4.90 -5.00
CA PHE A 441 12.76 6.23 -5.07
C PHE A 441 12.27 6.66 -6.45
N PHE A 442 12.79 6.11 -7.54
CA PHE A 442 12.63 6.72 -8.87
C PHE A 442 11.69 5.96 -9.80
N PRO A 443 10.93 6.67 -10.67
CA PRO A 443 10.05 6.05 -11.64
C PRO A 443 10.83 5.36 -12.76
N ARG A 444 10.25 4.31 -13.32
CA ARG A 444 10.68 3.60 -14.53
C ARG A 444 9.50 2.91 -15.19
N SER A 445 9.62 2.54 -16.47
CA SER A 445 8.52 1.92 -17.22
C SER A 445 8.10 0.54 -16.68
N SER A 446 9.00 -0.14 -15.98
CA SER A 446 8.78 -1.43 -15.33
C SER A 446 8.14 -1.31 -13.93
N LYS A 447 7.86 -0.09 -13.45
CA LYS A 447 7.40 0.18 -12.09
C LYS A 447 6.00 0.77 -12.10
N ARG A 448 5.12 0.27 -11.23
CA ARG A 448 3.79 0.83 -11.01
C ARG A 448 3.88 2.26 -10.50
N GLY A 449 2.93 3.10 -10.91
CA GLY A 449 2.80 4.46 -10.38
C GLY A 449 2.28 4.50 -8.94
N GLY A 450 2.58 5.58 -8.24
CA GLY A 450 2.24 5.79 -6.83
C GLY A 450 3.42 5.55 -5.90
N ALA A 451 3.15 5.39 -4.62
CA ALA A 451 4.12 5.01 -3.61
C ALA A 451 3.52 3.91 -2.72
N TRP A 452 4.36 3.09 -2.13
CA TRP A 452 3.93 2.01 -1.24
C TRP A 452 5.08 1.44 -0.43
N MET A 453 4.73 0.83 0.70
CA MET A 453 5.61 -0.02 1.49
C MET A 453 5.18 -1.48 1.34
N THR A 454 6.15 -2.39 1.27
CA THR A 454 5.94 -3.84 1.31
C THR A 454 7.06 -4.53 2.12
N GLU A 455 6.91 -5.84 2.29
CA GLU A 455 7.89 -6.67 2.98
C GLU A 455 8.36 -7.79 2.05
N PHE A 456 9.69 -7.97 1.92
CA PHE A 456 10.25 -9.21 1.37
C PHE A 456 10.22 -10.33 2.40
N ARG A 457 10.20 -9.98 3.69
CA ARG A 457 10.03 -10.86 4.83
C ARG A 457 9.47 -10.07 6.00
N GLY A 458 8.41 -10.59 6.65
CA GLY A 458 7.86 -10.06 7.89
C GLY A 458 8.66 -10.49 9.13
N GLN A 459 8.42 -9.82 10.27
CA GLN A 459 9.00 -10.22 11.55
C GLN A 459 8.24 -11.43 12.12
N SER A 460 8.98 -12.42 12.62
CA SER A 460 8.41 -13.60 13.29
C SER A 460 9.42 -14.26 14.22
N ILE A 461 8.95 -15.21 15.04
CA ILE A 461 9.79 -16.15 15.77
C ILE A 461 9.44 -17.55 15.31
N VAL A 462 10.37 -18.24 14.64
CA VAL A 462 10.19 -19.59 14.13
C VAL A 462 11.13 -20.53 14.87
N ASN A 463 10.61 -21.57 15.49
CA ASN A 463 11.40 -22.51 16.32
C ASN A 463 12.30 -21.81 17.37
N GLY A 464 11.82 -20.71 17.97
CA GLY A 464 12.56 -19.93 18.96
C GLY A 464 13.65 -19.03 18.39
N VAL A 465 13.78 -18.91 17.07
CA VAL A 465 14.72 -18.03 16.38
C VAL A 465 13.96 -16.83 15.81
N GLU A 466 14.35 -15.62 16.23
CA GLU A 466 13.76 -14.40 15.70
C GLU A 466 14.24 -14.15 14.26
N LYS A 467 13.30 -13.97 13.35
CA LYS A 467 13.52 -13.49 11.97
C LYS A 467 13.13 -12.02 11.91
N ARG A 468 14.12 -11.16 11.66
CA ARG A 468 13.87 -9.72 11.50
C ARG A 468 13.39 -9.40 10.09
N PRO A 469 12.57 -8.34 9.92
CA PRO A 469 11.91 -8.04 8.65
C PRO A 469 12.86 -7.47 7.60
N PHE A 470 12.48 -7.63 6.33
CA PHE A 470 13.06 -6.96 5.17
C PHE A 470 11.99 -6.06 4.56
N ILE A 471 12.14 -4.77 4.77
CA ILE A 471 11.14 -3.75 4.41
C ILE A 471 11.56 -3.09 3.10
N SER A 472 10.60 -2.88 2.19
CA SER A 472 10.79 -2.17 0.93
C SER A 472 9.89 -0.93 0.89
N LEU A 473 10.50 0.24 0.75
CA LEU A 473 9.83 1.50 0.49
C LEU A 473 10.04 1.88 -0.97
N VAL A 474 8.94 2.05 -1.69
CA VAL A 474 8.94 2.32 -3.13
C VAL A 474 8.18 3.61 -3.42
N THR A 475 8.79 4.53 -4.18
CA THR A 475 8.16 5.78 -4.61
C THR A 475 8.43 6.05 -6.10
N ASN A 476 7.86 7.13 -6.62
CA ASN A 476 8.07 7.59 -7.99
C ASN A 476 8.43 9.09 -7.99
N PHE A 477 9.49 9.46 -7.26
CA PHE A 477 9.92 10.85 -7.12
C PHE A 477 10.62 11.40 -8.36
N THR A 478 10.66 12.71 -8.47
CA THR A 478 11.36 13.42 -9.54
C THR A 478 12.83 12.98 -9.62
N LYS A 479 13.23 12.43 -10.79
CA LYS A 479 14.62 12.00 -11.05
C LYS A 479 15.59 13.18 -11.02
N PRO A 480 16.89 12.91 -10.72
CA PRO A 480 17.95 13.88 -10.96
C PRO A 480 17.95 14.31 -12.44
N ALA A 481 18.09 15.59 -12.72
CA ALA A 481 18.32 16.13 -14.06
C ALA A 481 19.81 16.44 -14.28
N ALA A 482 20.24 16.68 -15.54
CA ALA A 482 21.64 16.90 -15.87
C ALA A 482 22.30 17.98 -14.96
N GLY A 483 23.20 17.56 -14.07
CA GLY A 483 23.92 18.44 -13.17
C GLY A 483 23.17 18.92 -11.92
N LYS A 484 21.91 18.46 -11.72
CA LYS A 484 21.10 18.78 -10.52
C LYS A 484 20.74 17.50 -9.78
N PRO A 485 20.75 17.49 -8.41
CA PRO A 485 20.25 16.35 -7.63
C PRO A 485 18.74 16.20 -7.77
N SER A 486 18.18 15.10 -7.25
CA SER A 486 16.73 14.98 -7.09
C SER A 486 16.25 16.01 -6.06
N LEU A 487 15.34 16.88 -6.47
CA LEU A 487 14.73 17.92 -5.65
C LEU A 487 13.24 17.64 -5.54
N LEU A 488 12.78 17.35 -4.31
CA LEU A 488 11.40 16.98 -4.04
C LEU A 488 10.48 18.21 -3.99
N THR A 489 9.23 18.03 -4.39
CA THR A 489 8.16 18.94 -3.99
C THR A 489 7.84 18.72 -2.50
N HIS A 490 7.08 19.63 -1.90
CA HIS A 490 6.61 19.43 -0.53
C HIS A 490 5.64 18.22 -0.44
N ASP A 491 4.85 17.98 -1.47
CA ASP A 491 3.96 16.80 -1.57
C ASP A 491 4.78 15.49 -1.63
N GLU A 492 5.92 15.47 -2.37
CA GLU A 492 6.83 14.32 -2.42
C GLU A 492 7.52 14.08 -1.07
N LEU A 493 7.88 15.13 -0.32
CA LEU A 493 8.38 15.01 1.06
C LEU A 493 7.32 14.40 1.99
N THR A 494 6.07 14.84 1.88
CA THR A 494 4.95 14.30 2.67
C THR A 494 4.74 12.81 2.35
N THR A 495 4.80 12.44 1.06
CA THR A 495 4.74 11.04 0.61
C THR A 495 5.89 10.20 1.15
N LEU A 496 7.12 10.73 1.17
CA LEU A 496 8.27 10.04 1.77
C LEU A 496 8.01 9.71 3.25
N LEU A 497 7.52 10.67 4.01
CA LEU A 497 7.22 10.48 5.44
C LEU A 497 6.07 9.49 5.63
N HIS A 498 5.06 9.51 4.76
CA HIS A 498 3.97 8.54 4.75
C HIS A 498 4.49 7.10 4.61
N GLU A 499 5.20 6.80 3.52
CA GLU A 499 5.73 5.45 3.27
C GLU A 499 6.76 5.04 4.32
N PHE A 500 7.50 6.00 4.86
CA PHE A 500 8.41 5.77 5.97
C PHE A 500 7.66 5.41 7.27
N GLY A 501 6.47 5.96 7.50
CA GLY A 501 5.60 5.58 8.62
C GLY A 501 5.15 4.12 8.54
N HIS A 502 4.74 3.64 7.37
CA HIS A 502 4.50 2.21 7.13
C HIS A 502 5.77 1.38 7.36
N SER A 503 6.91 1.88 6.87
CA SER A 503 8.20 1.20 7.04
C SER A 503 8.55 1.06 8.53
N LEU A 504 8.34 2.08 9.34
CA LEU A 504 8.54 2.03 10.79
C LEU A 504 7.61 1.01 11.47
N HIS A 505 6.37 0.86 10.99
CA HIS A 505 5.45 -0.17 11.49
C HIS A 505 5.98 -1.59 11.25
N GLY A 506 6.57 -1.86 10.08
CA GLY A 506 7.24 -3.12 9.79
C GLY A 506 8.56 -3.30 10.55
N ILE A 507 9.43 -2.27 10.53
CA ILE A 507 10.77 -2.30 11.17
C ILE A 507 10.67 -2.56 12.68
N LEU A 508 9.73 -1.91 13.35
CA LEU A 508 9.56 -1.96 14.81
C LEU A 508 8.67 -3.09 15.28
N ALA A 509 8.18 -3.94 14.38
CA ALA A 509 7.36 -5.10 14.72
C ALA A 509 8.05 -6.01 15.73
N GLU A 510 7.31 -6.40 16.77
CA GLU A 510 7.73 -7.31 17.85
C GLU A 510 6.58 -8.22 18.22
N GLY A 511 6.60 -9.45 17.70
CA GLY A 511 5.57 -10.46 17.95
C GLY A 511 6.12 -11.87 17.77
N ARG A 512 5.37 -12.85 18.24
CA ARG A 512 5.74 -14.26 18.10
C ARG A 512 5.31 -14.84 16.77
N TYR A 513 4.21 -14.38 16.22
CA TYR A 513 3.51 -15.00 15.07
C TYR A 513 3.51 -14.05 13.88
N ALA A 514 4.00 -14.53 12.72
CA ALA A 514 4.15 -13.73 11.51
C ALA A 514 2.83 -13.05 11.07
N SER A 515 1.72 -13.78 11.15
CA SER A 515 0.40 -13.29 10.75
C SER A 515 -0.17 -12.17 11.63
N LEU A 516 0.44 -11.90 12.81
CA LEU A 516 0.01 -10.86 13.75
C LEU A 516 0.95 -9.65 13.82
N THR A 517 2.06 -9.62 13.07
CA THR A 517 3.09 -8.58 13.22
C THR A 517 3.09 -7.55 12.10
N GLY A 518 3.77 -6.43 12.32
CA GLY A 518 3.96 -5.37 11.34
C GLY A 518 2.65 -4.82 10.81
N THR A 519 2.55 -4.72 9.50
CA THR A 519 1.37 -4.18 8.81
C THR A 519 0.21 -5.18 8.67
N ASN A 520 0.30 -6.38 9.28
CA ASN A 520 -0.79 -7.36 9.36
C ASN A 520 -1.86 -6.94 10.38
N VAL A 521 -2.44 -5.78 10.19
CA VAL A 521 -3.49 -5.15 11.01
C VAL A 521 -4.77 -4.98 10.21
N SER A 522 -5.84 -4.56 10.88
CA SER A 522 -7.08 -4.16 10.19
C SER A 522 -6.80 -3.07 9.16
N ARG A 523 -7.40 -3.17 7.96
CA ARG A 523 -7.16 -2.21 6.87
C ARG A 523 -7.45 -0.76 7.26
N ASP A 524 -8.46 -0.53 8.09
CA ASP A 524 -8.83 0.78 8.60
C ASP A 524 -7.97 1.26 9.80
N PHE A 525 -6.93 0.51 10.15
CA PHE A 525 -5.90 0.91 11.10
C PHE A 525 -4.53 1.10 10.44
N VAL A 526 -4.27 0.44 9.32
CA VAL A 526 -2.94 0.33 8.71
C VAL A 526 -2.34 1.68 8.31
N GLU A 527 -3.18 2.68 7.99
CA GLU A 527 -2.73 4.02 7.60
C GLU A 527 -2.42 4.95 8.79
N LEU A 528 -2.71 4.56 10.04
CA LEU A 528 -2.37 5.39 11.20
C LEU A 528 -0.87 5.67 11.32
N PRO A 529 0.04 4.66 11.22
CA PRO A 529 1.48 4.89 11.30
C PRO A 529 2.05 5.73 10.15
N SER A 530 1.47 5.65 8.97
CA SER A 530 1.91 6.41 7.80
C SER A 530 1.43 7.86 7.86
N GLN A 531 0.14 8.07 8.04
CA GLN A 531 -0.47 9.39 8.02
C GLN A 531 -0.03 10.28 9.20
N ILE A 532 0.28 9.70 10.36
CA ILE A 532 0.79 10.50 11.48
C ILE A 532 2.14 11.13 11.16
N MET A 533 3.00 10.43 10.41
CA MET A 533 4.33 10.93 10.03
C MET A 533 4.26 12.12 9.07
N GLU A 534 3.23 12.23 8.24
CA GLU A 534 3.03 13.36 7.32
C GLU A 534 2.99 14.71 8.04
N ASN A 535 2.53 14.73 9.29
CA ASN A 535 2.40 15.97 10.04
C ASN A 535 3.73 16.71 10.24
N TRP A 536 4.85 15.96 10.38
CA TRP A 536 6.17 16.56 10.55
C TRP A 536 6.59 17.42 9.35
N ALA A 537 6.13 17.12 8.12
CA ALA A 537 6.41 17.95 6.95
C ALA A 537 5.89 19.40 7.08
N PHE A 538 5.03 19.69 8.05
CA PHE A 538 4.46 21.00 8.31
C PHE A 538 4.95 21.63 9.64
N GLU A 539 5.82 20.93 10.39
CA GLU A 539 6.32 21.42 11.66
C GLU A 539 7.64 22.19 11.48
N PRO A 540 7.68 23.48 11.86
CA PRO A 540 8.87 24.32 11.72
C PRO A 540 10.11 23.67 12.33
N GLU A 541 9.99 23.11 13.53
CA GLU A 541 11.09 22.50 14.26
C GLU A 541 11.70 21.30 13.51
N PHE A 542 10.91 20.57 12.73
CA PHE A 542 11.40 19.49 11.90
C PHE A 542 12.04 20.01 10.62
N LEU A 543 11.40 20.95 9.92
CA LEU A 543 11.93 21.56 8.69
C LEU A 543 13.29 22.21 8.94
N ASP A 544 13.49 22.82 10.10
CA ASP A 544 14.77 23.44 10.49
C ASP A 544 15.92 22.45 10.62
N THR A 545 15.64 21.17 10.81
CA THR A 545 16.72 20.17 10.96
C THR A 545 17.44 19.86 9.65
N PHE A 546 16.77 19.98 8.48
CA PHE A 546 17.31 19.46 7.21
C PHE A 546 17.11 20.37 6.00
N ALA A 547 16.07 21.20 5.97
CA ALA A 547 15.72 21.95 4.77
C ALA A 547 16.78 23.02 4.46
N ARG A 548 17.69 22.67 3.53
CA ARG A 548 18.83 23.47 3.11
C ARG A 548 18.89 23.59 1.60
N HIS A 549 19.15 24.81 1.11
CA HIS A 549 19.29 25.05 -0.32
C HIS A 549 20.44 24.19 -0.91
N PHE A 550 20.17 23.45 -1.96
CA PHE A 550 21.09 22.42 -2.49
C PHE A 550 22.42 22.99 -3.04
N GLU A 551 22.46 24.26 -3.46
CA GLU A 551 23.67 24.94 -3.95
C GLU A 551 24.37 25.76 -2.85
N THR A 552 23.61 26.56 -2.09
CA THR A 552 24.17 27.52 -1.14
C THR A 552 24.32 26.97 0.28
N GLY A 553 23.59 25.90 0.63
CA GLY A 553 23.53 25.35 1.98
C GLY A 553 22.73 26.20 2.97
N GLU A 554 22.15 27.32 2.52
CA GLU A 554 21.32 28.19 3.37
C GLU A 554 20.05 27.47 3.83
N ALA A 555 19.64 27.75 5.07
CA ALA A 555 18.41 27.20 5.63
C ALA A 555 17.17 27.72 4.87
N LEU A 556 16.12 26.92 4.86
CA LEU A 556 14.80 27.35 4.39
C LEU A 556 14.37 28.60 5.19
N PRO A 557 14.11 29.74 4.55
CA PRO A 557 13.75 30.96 5.26
C PRO A 557 12.48 30.80 6.11
N ASP A 558 12.46 31.34 7.33
CA ASP A 558 11.29 31.34 8.24
C ASP A 558 10.04 31.86 7.56
N THR A 559 10.20 32.77 6.60
CA THR A 559 9.08 33.31 5.80
C THR A 559 8.44 32.24 4.93
N LEU A 560 9.21 31.32 4.35
CA LEU A 560 8.69 30.20 3.58
C LEU A 560 8.11 29.12 4.49
N VAL A 561 8.75 28.83 5.64
CA VAL A 561 8.22 27.93 6.65
C VAL A 561 6.82 28.37 7.11
N ARG A 562 6.64 29.65 7.45
CA ARG A 562 5.31 30.17 7.81
C ARG A 562 4.29 30.00 6.69
N LYS A 563 4.67 30.26 5.45
CA LYS A 563 3.78 30.08 4.28
C LYS A 563 3.37 28.62 4.06
N ILE A 564 4.28 27.65 4.30
CA ILE A 564 3.94 26.21 4.27
C ILE A 564 2.83 25.93 5.29
N VAL A 565 2.98 26.40 6.53
CA VAL A 565 1.99 26.20 7.61
C VAL A 565 0.67 26.89 7.28
N GLU A 566 0.71 28.14 6.79
CA GLU A 566 -0.50 28.90 6.42
C GLU A 566 -1.24 28.28 5.24
N ALA A 567 -0.52 27.67 4.29
CA ALA A 567 -1.10 27.01 3.12
C ALA A 567 -1.56 25.57 3.40
N LYS A 568 -1.26 25.01 4.58
CA LYS A 568 -1.55 23.59 4.92
C LYS A 568 -2.99 23.18 4.61
N ASN A 569 -3.94 24.02 4.95
CA ASN A 569 -5.37 23.74 4.79
C ASN A 569 -5.97 24.37 3.51
N TYR A 570 -5.12 24.79 2.56
CA TYR A 570 -5.61 25.33 1.29
C TYR A 570 -6.34 24.25 0.48
N ASN A 571 -7.60 24.52 0.12
CA ASN A 571 -8.49 23.55 -0.56
C ASN A 571 -8.71 22.23 0.20
N ALA A 572 -8.45 22.18 1.52
CA ALA A 572 -8.57 20.95 2.30
C ALA A 572 -10.00 20.38 2.27
N ALA A 573 -11.04 21.23 2.24
CA ALA A 573 -12.42 20.76 2.15
C ALA A 573 -12.73 20.14 0.78
N TYR A 574 -12.20 20.69 -0.31
CA TYR A 574 -12.33 20.06 -1.63
C TYR A 574 -11.62 18.70 -1.68
N ALA A 575 -10.39 18.63 -1.19
CA ALA A 575 -9.63 17.37 -1.12
C ALA A 575 -10.35 16.32 -0.26
N GLN A 576 -10.89 16.74 0.90
CA GLN A 576 -11.69 15.88 1.77
C GLN A 576 -12.90 15.29 1.05
N VAL A 577 -13.72 16.13 0.38
CA VAL A 577 -14.87 15.65 -0.39
C VAL A 577 -14.43 14.66 -1.48
N ARG A 578 -13.32 14.92 -2.16
CA ARG A 578 -12.80 14.04 -3.19
C ARG A 578 -12.44 12.66 -2.65
N GLN A 579 -11.80 12.57 -1.48
CA GLN A 579 -11.48 11.31 -0.83
C GLN A 579 -12.74 10.57 -0.35
N LEU A 580 -13.73 11.31 0.17
CA LEU A 580 -15.02 10.73 0.56
C LEU A 580 -15.78 10.18 -0.64
N GLN A 581 -15.70 10.82 -1.83
CA GLN A 581 -16.28 10.30 -3.07
C GLN A 581 -15.70 8.93 -3.45
N PHE A 582 -14.38 8.71 -3.26
CA PHE A 582 -13.78 7.40 -3.50
C PHE A 582 -14.32 6.35 -2.53
N GLY A 583 -14.47 6.68 -1.24
CA GLY A 583 -15.11 5.80 -0.26
C GLY A 583 -16.58 5.49 -0.58
N ILE A 584 -17.35 6.49 -1.00
CA ILE A 584 -18.76 6.33 -1.43
C ILE A 584 -18.83 5.39 -2.64
N LEU A 585 -17.96 5.57 -3.63
CA LEU A 585 -17.94 4.75 -4.84
C LEU A 585 -17.55 3.30 -4.54
N ASP A 586 -16.57 3.10 -3.67
CA ASP A 586 -16.17 1.78 -3.19
C ASP A 586 -17.33 1.06 -2.49
N MET A 587 -17.96 1.73 -1.53
CA MET A 587 -19.11 1.16 -0.83
C MET A 587 -20.29 0.89 -1.78
N ALA A 588 -20.52 1.75 -2.76
CA ALA A 588 -21.58 1.51 -3.76
C ALA A 588 -21.34 0.23 -4.56
N TRP A 589 -20.09 -0.05 -5.00
CA TRP A 589 -19.74 -1.28 -5.70
C TRP A 589 -19.84 -2.54 -4.83
N HIS A 590 -19.64 -2.43 -3.53
CA HIS A 590 -19.50 -3.59 -2.64
C HIS A 590 -20.68 -3.84 -1.70
N THR A 591 -21.67 -2.92 -1.66
CA THR A 591 -22.97 -3.11 -1.00
C THR A 591 -24.08 -3.57 -1.97
N LEU A 592 -23.71 -3.95 -3.19
CA LEU A 592 -24.63 -4.49 -4.19
C LEU A 592 -25.27 -5.79 -3.68
N ARG A 593 -26.57 -5.95 -3.96
CA ARG A 593 -27.36 -7.19 -3.75
C ARG A 593 -27.64 -7.91 -5.07
N SER A 594 -27.35 -7.28 -6.18
CA SER A 594 -27.38 -7.84 -7.53
C SER A 594 -26.42 -7.07 -8.43
N VAL A 595 -25.92 -7.72 -9.48
CA VAL A 595 -25.07 -7.04 -10.47
C VAL A 595 -25.87 -5.93 -11.14
N PRO A 596 -25.37 -4.67 -11.19
CA PRO A 596 -26.14 -3.57 -11.77
C PRO A 596 -26.32 -3.76 -13.28
N GLU A 597 -27.50 -3.44 -13.78
CA GLU A 597 -27.77 -3.39 -15.22
C GLU A 597 -27.07 -2.20 -15.90
N LEU A 598 -26.85 -1.13 -15.12
CA LEU A 598 -26.11 0.06 -15.57
C LEU A 598 -24.64 -0.28 -15.87
N GLY A 599 -24.09 0.24 -16.95
CA GLY A 599 -22.65 0.22 -17.19
C GLY A 599 -21.90 1.05 -16.15
N ALA A 600 -20.58 0.78 -15.96
CA ALA A 600 -19.78 1.37 -14.90
C ALA A 600 -19.82 2.91 -14.85
N ILE A 601 -19.83 3.60 -15.98
CA ILE A 601 -19.90 5.08 -16.04
C ILE A 601 -21.24 5.58 -15.46
N ALA A 602 -22.36 4.97 -15.85
CA ALA A 602 -23.67 5.39 -15.37
C ALA A 602 -23.88 5.03 -13.89
N PHE A 603 -23.36 3.88 -13.46
CA PHE A 603 -23.35 3.44 -12.07
C PHE A 603 -22.57 4.43 -11.18
N GLU A 604 -21.34 4.78 -11.56
CA GLU A 604 -20.52 5.73 -10.83
C GLU A 604 -21.19 7.10 -10.71
N LYS A 605 -21.81 7.58 -11.80
CA LYS A 605 -22.53 8.86 -11.81
C LYS A 605 -23.71 8.87 -10.82
N GLU A 606 -24.44 7.78 -10.72
CA GLU A 606 -25.55 7.67 -9.76
C GLU A 606 -25.02 7.55 -8.32
N ALA A 607 -23.97 6.76 -8.09
CA ALA A 607 -23.35 6.60 -6.78
C ALA A 607 -22.80 7.94 -6.22
N LEU A 608 -22.25 8.79 -7.05
CA LEU A 608 -21.66 10.07 -6.65
C LEU A 608 -22.63 11.27 -6.74
N LYS A 609 -23.91 11.02 -7.03
CA LYS A 609 -24.91 12.07 -7.17
C LYS A 609 -25.02 12.93 -5.91
N GLY A 610 -24.98 14.26 -6.10
CA GLY A 610 -25.08 15.24 -5.02
C GLY A 610 -23.77 15.59 -4.32
N THR A 611 -22.69 14.83 -4.57
CA THR A 611 -21.36 15.10 -3.96
C THR A 611 -20.44 15.93 -4.84
N ASN A 612 -20.77 16.14 -6.10
CA ASN A 612 -19.94 16.91 -7.03
C ASN A 612 -19.90 18.39 -6.65
N VAL A 613 -18.70 18.95 -6.64
CA VAL A 613 -18.40 20.39 -6.39
C VAL A 613 -17.90 21.11 -7.64
N ILE A 614 -17.48 20.36 -8.67
CA ILE A 614 -17.17 20.80 -10.03
C ILE A 614 -17.94 19.92 -11.03
N PRO A 615 -18.13 20.37 -12.30
CA PRO A 615 -18.84 19.58 -13.30
C PRO A 615 -18.26 18.19 -13.52
N SER A 616 -19.13 17.19 -13.68
CA SER A 616 -18.72 15.85 -14.06
C SER A 616 -18.70 15.72 -15.60
N ILE A 617 -17.65 15.07 -16.12
CA ILE A 617 -17.52 14.80 -17.57
C ILE A 617 -18.19 13.45 -17.88
N PRO A 618 -19.09 13.40 -18.87
CA PRO A 618 -19.92 12.20 -19.14
C PRO A 618 -19.14 10.93 -19.49
N THR A 619 -17.95 11.05 -20.04
CA THR A 619 -17.09 9.93 -20.49
C THR A 619 -16.04 9.54 -19.46
N ALA A 620 -15.80 10.36 -18.44
CA ALA A 620 -14.86 10.06 -17.38
C ALA A 620 -15.39 8.95 -16.46
N CYS A 621 -14.51 8.05 -16.04
CA CYS A 621 -14.85 6.94 -15.17
C CYS A 621 -13.68 6.61 -14.24
N VAL A 622 -13.86 6.88 -12.96
CA VAL A 622 -12.86 6.53 -11.93
C VAL A 622 -12.77 5.02 -11.77
N SER A 623 -13.88 4.31 -11.85
CA SER A 623 -13.96 2.87 -11.62
C SER A 623 -13.03 2.07 -12.54
N THR A 624 -12.78 2.50 -13.78
CA THR A 624 -11.89 1.79 -14.74
C THR A 624 -10.41 1.91 -14.40
N SER A 625 -10.03 2.85 -13.54
CA SER A 625 -8.65 3.09 -13.11
C SER A 625 -8.48 3.02 -11.59
N PHE A 626 -9.49 2.55 -10.87
CA PHE A 626 -9.51 2.47 -9.41
C PHE A 626 -8.93 1.14 -8.92
N SER A 627 -7.63 0.93 -9.14
CA SER A 627 -6.91 -0.30 -8.79
C SER A 627 -7.03 -0.67 -7.30
N HIS A 628 -7.08 0.32 -6.39
CA HIS A 628 -7.25 0.10 -4.95
C HIS A 628 -8.38 -0.87 -4.63
N ILE A 629 -9.54 -0.69 -5.27
CA ILE A 629 -10.74 -1.47 -4.97
C ILE A 629 -10.96 -2.65 -5.92
N PHE A 630 -10.46 -2.61 -7.16
CA PHE A 630 -10.71 -3.66 -8.14
C PHE A 630 -9.61 -4.71 -8.24
N SER A 631 -8.35 -4.34 -8.05
CA SER A 631 -7.19 -5.24 -8.11
C SER A 631 -6.27 -5.18 -6.90
N GLY A 632 -6.48 -4.19 -6.01
CA GLY A 632 -5.77 -4.04 -4.75
C GLY A 632 -6.55 -4.55 -3.53
N GLY A 633 -6.00 -4.35 -2.35
CA GLY A 633 -6.53 -4.84 -1.07
C GLY A 633 -7.59 -3.94 -0.39
N TYR A 634 -8.16 -2.93 -1.10
CA TYR A 634 -9.05 -1.93 -0.52
C TYR A 634 -10.53 -2.09 -0.93
N SER A 635 -10.94 -3.25 -1.42
CA SER A 635 -12.35 -3.52 -1.72
C SER A 635 -13.21 -3.48 -0.47
N ALA A 636 -14.30 -2.67 -0.49
CA ALA A 636 -15.08 -2.26 0.68
C ALA A 636 -14.19 -1.71 1.83
N GLY A 637 -13.10 -1.04 1.47
CA GLY A 637 -12.06 -0.64 2.40
C GLY A 637 -11.42 0.72 2.12
N TYR A 638 -11.82 1.45 1.06
CA TYR A 638 -11.21 2.74 0.75
C TYR A 638 -11.48 3.82 1.81
N TYR A 639 -12.58 3.73 2.54
CA TYR A 639 -12.89 4.60 3.67
C TYR A 639 -11.78 4.59 4.74
N SER A 640 -10.97 3.54 4.77
CA SER A 640 -9.87 3.33 5.72
C SER A 640 -8.89 4.49 5.78
N TYR A 641 -8.60 5.14 4.64
CA TYR A 641 -7.77 6.34 4.62
C TYR A 641 -8.31 7.45 5.50
N LYS A 642 -9.62 7.72 5.42
CA LYS A 642 -10.26 8.75 6.24
C LYS A 642 -10.51 8.30 7.67
N TRP A 643 -10.73 7.01 7.88
CA TRP A 643 -10.83 6.43 9.21
C TRP A 643 -9.50 6.56 9.96
N SER A 644 -8.40 6.15 9.35
CA SER A 644 -7.07 6.27 9.94
C SER A 644 -6.62 7.73 10.08
N GLU A 645 -7.05 8.64 9.20
CA GLU A 645 -6.78 10.07 9.32
C GLU A 645 -7.50 10.70 10.53
N VAL A 646 -8.64 10.17 10.93
CA VAL A 646 -9.28 10.53 12.22
C VAL A 646 -8.43 10.03 13.39
N LEU A 647 -7.95 8.79 13.32
CA LEU A 647 -7.06 8.23 14.34
C LEU A 647 -5.77 9.06 14.48
N GLU A 648 -5.12 9.40 13.35
CA GLU A 648 -3.85 10.13 13.38
C GLU A 648 -4.01 11.58 13.84
N ALA A 649 -5.08 12.27 13.43
CA ALA A 649 -5.32 13.66 13.84
C ALA A 649 -5.43 13.76 15.37
N ASP A 650 -6.16 12.84 15.98
CA ASP A 650 -6.27 12.75 17.43
C ASP A 650 -4.96 12.28 18.08
N ALA A 651 -4.25 11.30 17.49
CA ALA A 651 -2.96 10.82 17.99
C ALA A 651 -1.89 11.92 17.93
N PHE A 652 -1.80 12.67 16.83
CA PHE A 652 -0.83 13.74 16.67
C PHE A 652 -1.09 14.93 17.60
N SER A 653 -2.36 15.17 17.98
CA SER A 653 -2.68 16.22 18.96
C SER A 653 -1.94 16.01 20.28
N LEU A 654 -1.71 14.76 20.70
CA LEU A 654 -0.92 14.44 21.90
C LEU A 654 0.57 14.83 21.73
N PHE A 655 1.14 14.65 20.54
CA PHE A 655 2.48 15.13 20.23
C PHE A 655 2.53 16.67 20.24
N LYS A 656 1.51 17.34 19.74
CA LYS A 656 1.43 18.83 19.80
C LYS A 656 1.35 19.31 21.26
N GLU A 657 0.61 18.66 22.13
CA GLU A 657 0.48 19.01 23.54
C GLU A 657 1.78 18.81 24.34
N LYS A 658 2.51 17.70 24.07
CA LYS A 658 3.68 17.27 24.83
C LYS A 658 5.02 17.65 24.18
N GLY A 659 5.00 18.20 22.97
CA GLY A 659 6.14 18.46 22.09
C GLY A 659 6.28 17.39 21.03
N ILE A 660 6.47 17.84 19.77
CA ILE A 660 6.50 16.94 18.60
C ILE A 660 7.65 15.92 18.61
N PHE A 661 8.64 16.10 19.49
CA PHE A 661 9.75 15.19 19.73
C PHE A 661 9.70 14.56 21.14
N SER A 662 8.54 14.55 21.80
CA SER A 662 8.40 13.98 23.14
C SER A 662 8.76 12.50 23.16
N ALA A 663 9.85 12.16 23.84
CA ALA A 663 10.30 10.78 24.00
C ALA A 663 9.31 9.91 24.79
N GLU A 664 8.48 10.51 25.66
CA GLU A 664 7.43 9.80 26.40
C GLU A 664 6.32 9.36 25.45
N VAL A 665 5.80 10.28 24.62
CA VAL A 665 4.73 10.01 23.65
C VAL A 665 5.22 9.02 22.60
N ALA A 666 6.44 9.23 22.09
CA ALA A 666 7.05 8.37 21.08
C ALA A 666 7.24 6.92 21.60
N ARG A 667 7.72 6.72 22.84
CA ARG A 667 7.81 5.39 23.45
C ARG A 667 6.44 4.74 23.60
N SER A 668 5.42 5.51 24.00
CA SER A 668 4.06 5.00 24.14
C SER A 668 3.48 4.61 22.77
N PHE A 669 3.73 5.41 21.73
CA PHE A 669 3.30 5.11 20.35
C PHE A 669 4.04 3.87 19.80
N ARG A 670 5.37 3.79 19.95
CA ARG A 670 6.16 2.60 19.59
C ARG A 670 5.63 1.35 20.29
N GLY A 671 5.44 1.40 21.62
CA GLY A 671 5.10 0.23 22.43
C GLY A 671 3.65 -0.23 22.33
N ASN A 672 2.69 0.66 21.98
CA ASN A 672 1.28 0.32 21.90
C ASN A 672 0.78 0.19 20.45
N ILE A 673 1.43 0.85 19.49
CA ILE A 673 1.00 0.87 18.07
C ILE A 673 2.02 0.16 17.19
N LEU A 674 3.24 0.72 17.02
CA LEU A 674 4.18 0.26 16.00
C LEU A 674 4.72 -1.15 16.25
N SER A 675 4.92 -1.56 17.51
CA SER A 675 5.49 -2.87 17.80
C SER A 675 4.45 -3.99 17.89
N LYS A 676 3.16 -3.66 17.93
CA LYS A 676 2.12 -4.62 18.30
C LYS A 676 1.44 -5.33 17.12
N GLY A 677 1.41 -4.72 15.94
CA GLY A 677 0.60 -5.27 14.87
C GLY A 677 -0.84 -5.51 15.32
N CYS A 678 -1.38 -6.69 15.08
CA CYS A 678 -2.71 -7.09 15.56
C CYS A 678 -2.66 -8.17 16.68
N THR A 679 -1.60 -8.20 17.50
CA THR A 679 -1.49 -9.12 18.64
C THR A 679 -2.58 -8.94 19.69
N GLU A 680 -3.24 -7.79 19.67
CA GLU A 680 -4.47 -7.46 20.42
C GLU A 680 -5.42 -6.70 19.47
N ASP A 681 -6.68 -6.48 19.88
CA ASP A 681 -7.62 -5.65 19.11
C ASP A 681 -7.09 -4.21 18.98
N GLU A 682 -7.04 -3.68 17.79
CA GLU A 682 -6.44 -2.40 17.46
C GLU A 682 -7.11 -1.21 18.18
N ALA A 683 -8.42 -1.30 18.45
CA ALA A 683 -9.13 -0.28 19.22
C ALA A 683 -8.68 -0.28 20.69
N ILE A 684 -8.30 -1.43 21.25
CA ILE A 684 -7.74 -1.54 22.62
C ILE A 684 -6.36 -0.92 22.65
N LEU A 685 -5.50 -1.23 21.64
CA LEU A 685 -4.16 -0.67 21.52
C LEU A 685 -4.20 0.86 21.39
N TYR A 686 -5.11 1.36 20.55
CA TYR A 686 -5.32 2.81 20.39
C TYR A 686 -5.74 3.49 21.68
N ARG A 687 -6.75 2.96 22.41
CA ARG A 687 -7.19 3.51 23.70
C ARG A 687 -6.07 3.47 24.75
N ARG A 688 -5.21 2.46 24.72
CA ARG A 688 -4.06 2.36 25.64
C ARG A 688 -3.04 3.48 25.35
N PHE A 689 -2.84 3.84 24.08
CA PHE A 689 -2.01 4.96 23.70
C PHE A 689 -2.67 6.31 24.00
N ARG A 690 -3.93 6.50 23.56
CA ARG A 690 -4.56 7.83 23.55
C ARG A 690 -5.41 8.11 24.81
N GLY A 691 -5.91 7.09 25.47
CA GLY A 691 -6.77 7.19 26.64
C GLY A 691 -8.27 7.22 26.36
N HIS A 692 -8.69 7.34 25.08
CA HIS A 692 -10.09 7.39 24.65
C HIS A 692 -10.23 6.93 23.18
N ASP A 693 -11.48 6.80 22.71
CA ASP A 693 -11.80 6.52 21.33
C ASP A 693 -11.61 7.77 20.45
N PRO A 694 -11.17 7.61 19.17
CA PRO A 694 -10.98 8.73 18.26
C PRO A 694 -12.30 9.40 17.91
N GLN A 695 -12.25 10.71 17.65
CA GLN A 695 -13.41 11.52 17.29
C GLN A 695 -13.23 12.16 15.90
N PRO A 696 -14.21 12.04 14.98
CA PRO A 696 -14.15 12.64 13.64
C PRO A 696 -13.92 14.17 13.66
N GLU A 697 -14.34 14.83 14.73
CA GLU A 697 -14.16 16.25 14.94
C GLU A 697 -12.69 16.67 14.94
N ALA A 698 -11.78 15.83 15.46
CA ALA A 698 -10.34 16.11 15.47
C ALA A 698 -9.79 16.31 14.05
N LEU A 699 -10.22 15.49 13.09
CA LEU A 699 -9.85 15.67 11.69
C LEU A 699 -10.46 16.94 11.09
N LEU A 700 -11.73 17.21 11.34
CA LEU A 700 -12.42 18.39 10.80
C LEU A 700 -11.81 19.70 11.33
N GLU A 701 -11.39 19.70 12.60
CA GLU A 701 -10.67 20.83 13.22
C GLU A 701 -9.27 20.97 12.62
N LYS A 702 -8.52 19.89 12.46
CA LYS A 702 -7.19 19.85 11.82
C LYS A 702 -7.23 20.44 10.41
N LEU A 703 -8.26 20.11 9.63
CA LEU A 703 -8.47 20.59 8.26
C LEU A 703 -9.07 22.01 8.19
N GLY A 704 -9.40 22.63 9.32
CA GLY A 704 -10.03 23.95 9.36
C GLY A 704 -11.45 23.99 8.78
N ILE A 705 -12.13 22.84 8.67
CA ILE A 705 -13.50 22.73 8.16
C ILE A 705 -14.50 23.19 9.23
N ILE A 706 -14.20 22.87 10.49
CA ILE A 706 -14.93 23.39 11.65
C ILE A 706 -13.95 24.18 12.56
N ALA A 707 -14.48 25.05 13.40
CA ALA A 707 -13.65 25.80 14.35
C ALA A 707 -13.12 24.88 15.43
N GLN A 708 -11.86 25.11 15.85
CA GLN A 708 -11.29 24.46 17.04
C GLN A 708 -12.10 24.88 18.28
N LYS A 709 -12.45 23.89 19.11
CA LYS A 709 -13.18 24.10 20.37
C LYS A 709 -12.28 24.56 21.48
#